data_98d5e73ad9a5339f671a944df1e5f09a
#
_entry.id   98d5e73ad9a5339f671a944df1e5f09a
#
_cell.length_a   1.000
_cell.length_b   1.000
_cell.length_c   1.000
_cell.angle_alpha   90.00
_cell.angle_beta   90.00
_cell.angle_gamma   90.00
#
_symmetry.space_group_name_H-M   'P 1'
#
loop_
_entity.id
_entity.type
_entity.pdbx_description
1 polymer ?
#
loop_
_entity_poly.entity_id
_entity_poly.type
_entity_poly.pdbx_seq_one_letter_code
_entity_poly.pdbx_strand_id
1 'polypeptide(L)'
;MTMDIKEKIDSLTDKSIWYFAKQETSFDKVFQACLLIDKYSGETVNDVFKNHAESNNVSSNYRVLSVAQLFGLLTKTNPFQKNGSSYDKEELTPVFYSLKAAGIGSATYELIKAEQVLKIRMRAVTDSTNNIADFKIYPLLFACEVLWNLHKKGVDEVAVEKFLTYVMTAKTHDELFDTVNFLLDKSSPVTSYLEQYKSDCRVDSLFQKNTDYLVWDKTSVRLNAKHEEFFRQLFDGSYRCVLNVLYSVVDNVTAYQAIQTKWLGFNKIDKQEYVKPLPHIPAFEDISNKYRPYITAIKSKPFLLLAGISGTGKSRIVRELARACWDVDSPEYKEHKPKNFEMVQVKPNWHDSSELIGYVSRINGEHFVVGPFLRFMVKAIHDPKHPYFLCLDEMNLAPVEQYFAEFLSVIESRQVDEDGVVVTDPIVDYEQTEAYKNLIDQLFADNDEERNLYLKEEGGKRLTIPQNLIIVGTVNMDETTFSFSRKVLDRAMTIEMNEVDLYGGLTSRHEQIGKLNFEDLVGDKVEGVDVYQVNQEVCNLAIQYLQEINAVLEGTPFKIAYRTRNEFLLYVVNNLPYRKNSQGQEMSQNEVVARALDEITSMKILSRIEGDEEKVKAELLASLKEVVSKMLPENMRDSSVSLAKLDEMEKKLSSGYTSFWS
;
A
#
# COMPACT_ATOMS: atom_id res chain seq x y z
N MET A 1 -4.57 -20.93 -1.68
CA MET A 1 -5.24 -22.27 -1.74
C MET A 1 -6.69 -22.07 -1.39
N THR A 2 -7.62 -22.42 -2.28
CA THR A 2 -9.06 -22.43 -1.97
C THR A 2 -9.31 -23.54 -0.95
N MET A 3 -9.90 -23.19 0.19
CA MET A 3 -10.26 -24.15 1.23
C MET A 3 -11.32 -25.12 0.69
N ASP A 4 -11.12 -26.43 0.89
CA ASP A 4 -12.14 -27.44 0.53
C ASP A 4 -13.33 -27.32 1.49
N ILE A 5 -14.56 -27.33 0.96
CA ILE A 5 -15.80 -27.24 1.74
C ILE A 5 -15.90 -28.34 2.80
N LYS A 6 -15.41 -29.53 2.50
CA LYS A 6 -15.36 -30.65 3.44
C LYS A 6 -14.38 -30.39 4.57
N GLU A 7 -13.20 -29.84 4.25
CA GLU A 7 -12.20 -29.45 5.24
C GLU A 7 -12.74 -28.36 6.16
N LYS A 8 -13.45 -27.37 5.61
CA LYS A 8 -14.12 -26.33 6.42
C LYS A 8 -15.09 -26.96 7.42
N ILE A 9 -16.00 -27.81 6.96
CA ILE A 9 -17.03 -28.44 7.81
C ILE A 9 -16.40 -29.33 8.87
N ASP A 10 -15.42 -30.14 8.50
CA ASP A 10 -14.74 -31.07 9.42
C ASP A 10 -13.92 -30.35 10.49
N SER A 11 -13.50 -29.11 10.21
CA SER A 11 -12.77 -28.26 11.16
C SER A 11 -13.65 -27.56 12.20
N LEU A 12 -14.96 -27.49 11.97
CA LEU A 12 -15.88 -26.76 12.85
C LEU A 12 -16.12 -27.51 14.16
N THR A 13 -16.09 -26.77 15.25
CA THR A 13 -16.43 -27.21 16.60
C THR A 13 -17.47 -26.28 17.21
N ASP A 14 -17.99 -26.64 18.38
CA ASP A 14 -18.88 -25.77 19.18
C ASP A 14 -18.27 -24.39 19.54
N LYS A 15 -16.97 -24.24 19.33
CA LYS A 15 -16.20 -23.02 19.62
C LYS A 15 -15.81 -22.23 18.36
N SER A 16 -16.23 -22.66 17.21
CA SER A 16 -15.82 -22.09 15.92
C SER A 16 -16.65 -20.88 15.49
N ILE A 17 -17.73 -20.55 16.21
CA ILE A 17 -18.63 -19.45 15.85
C ILE A 17 -18.23 -18.14 16.56
N TRP A 18 -18.46 -17.01 15.93
CA TRP A 18 -18.29 -15.69 16.57
C TRP A 18 -19.10 -15.60 17.83
N TYR A 19 -18.51 -15.05 18.88
CA TYR A 19 -19.10 -15.03 20.21
C TYR A 19 -18.92 -13.68 20.89
N PHE A 20 -20.00 -13.14 21.43
CA PHE A 20 -20.02 -11.90 22.17
C PHE A 20 -20.57 -12.13 23.59
N ALA A 21 -19.67 -12.52 24.50
CA ALA A 21 -19.99 -12.97 25.86
C ALA A 21 -20.46 -11.87 26.83
N LYS A 22 -21.03 -10.77 26.34
CA LYS A 22 -21.39 -9.63 27.19
C LYS A 22 -22.88 -9.56 27.47
N GLN A 23 -23.25 -9.21 28.70
CA GLN A 23 -24.65 -9.09 29.09
C GLN A 23 -25.33 -7.88 28.47
N GLU A 24 -24.62 -6.75 28.31
CA GLU A 24 -25.15 -5.56 27.66
C GLU A 24 -24.58 -5.43 26.25
N THR A 25 -25.47 -5.36 25.26
CA THR A 25 -25.13 -5.19 23.85
C THR A 25 -25.62 -3.85 23.29
N SER A 26 -26.36 -3.04 24.07
CA SER A 26 -26.83 -1.73 23.65
C SER A 26 -25.74 -0.68 23.77
N PHE A 27 -25.33 -0.09 22.66
CA PHE A 27 -24.39 1.02 22.62
C PHE A 27 -24.85 2.21 23.47
N ASP A 28 -26.14 2.59 23.37
CA ASP A 28 -26.68 3.75 24.06
C ASP A 28 -26.62 3.62 25.59
N LYS A 29 -26.89 2.43 26.13
CA LYS A 29 -26.73 2.17 27.57
C LYS A 29 -25.28 2.22 28.02
N VAL A 30 -24.37 1.72 27.18
CA VAL A 30 -22.92 1.78 27.45
C VAL A 30 -22.43 3.23 27.40
N PHE A 31 -22.93 4.00 26.43
CA PHE A 31 -22.60 5.42 26.33
C PHE A 31 -23.12 6.23 27.53
N GLN A 32 -24.32 5.92 28.03
CA GLN A 32 -24.83 6.53 29.26
C GLN A 32 -23.94 6.25 30.47
N ALA A 33 -23.36 5.07 30.56
CA ALA A 33 -22.39 4.75 31.61
C ALA A 33 -21.11 5.60 31.47
N CYS A 34 -20.64 5.83 30.25
CA CYS A 34 -19.49 6.72 30.00
C CYS A 34 -19.82 8.21 30.33
N LEU A 35 -21.06 8.67 30.06
CA LEU A 35 -21.50 10.00 30.49
C LEU A 35 -21.48 10.17 32.01
N LEU A 36 -21.77 9.09 32.76
CA LEU A 36 -21.65 9.12 34.22
C LEU A 36 -20.21 9.31 34.68
N ILE A 37 -19.26 8.61 34.05
CA ILE A 37 -17.81 8.77 34.32
C ILE A 37 -17.37 10.22 34.06
N ASP A 38 -17.80 10.78 32.94
CA ASP A 38 -17.48 12.15 32.55
C ASP A 38 -18.07 13.19 33.53
N LYS A 39 -19.29 12.96 34.01
CA LYS A 39 -19.97 13.83 34.97
C LYS A 39 -19.24 13.90 36.32
N TYR A 40 -18.61 12.82 36.73
CA TYR A 40 -17.90 12.70 38.02
C TYR A 40 -16.39 12.51 37.79
N SER A 41 -15.82 13.24 36.86
CA SER A 41 -14.42 13.11 36.42
C SER A 41 -13.34 13.32 37.48
N GLY A 42 -13.71 13.81 38.66
CA GLY A 42 -12.81 13.94 39.82
C GLY A 42 -12.71 12.69 40.70
N GLU A 43 -13.51 11.65 40.43
CA GLU A 43 -13.54 10.40 41.18
C GLU A 43 -12.90 9.28 40.35
N THR A 44 -12.45 8.19 41.02
CA THR A 44 -12.03 7.01 40.28
C THR A 44 -13.22 6.35 39.58
N VAL A 45 -13.01 5.67 38.45
CA VAL A 45 -14.09 4.99 37.73
C VAL A 45 -14.82 3.98 38.64
N ASN A 46 -14.10 3.31 39.53
CA ASN A 46 -14.67 2.40 40.49
C ASN A 46 -15.60 3.11 41.50
N ASP A 47 -15.19 4.27 42.02
CA ASP A 47 -16.00 5.04 42.96
C ASP A 47 -17.24 5.63 42.29
N VAL A 48 -17.10 6.13 41.04
CA VAL A 48 -18.24 6.62 40.27
C VAL A 48 -19.32 5.54 40.12
N PHE A 49 -18.94 4.32 39.75
CA PHE A 49 -19.91 3.22 39.60
C PHE A 49 -20.52 2.79 40.94
N LYS A 50 -19.71 2.71 41.98
CA LYS A 50 -20.17 2.31 43.31
C LYS A 50 -21.15 3.33 43.93
N ASN A 51 -20.85 4.62 43.77
CA ASN A 51 -21.57 5.67 44.46
C ASN A 51 -22.73 6.27 43.68
N HIS A 52 -22.64 6.26 42.32
CA HIS A 52 -23.52 7.06 41.47
C HIS A 52 -24.31 6.26 40.44
N ALA A 53 -23.96 4.99 40.15
CA ALA A 53 -24.61 4.24 39.05
C ALA A 53 -26.11 4.02 39.31
N GLU A 54 -26.48 3.57 40.51
CA GLU A 54 -27.87 3.27 40.85
C GLU A 54 -28.76 4.52 40.84
N SER A 55 -28.28 5.63 41.42
CA SER A 55 -29.02 6.90 41.47
C SER A 55 -29.21 7.56 40.10
N ASN A 56 -28.41 7.22 39.12
CA ASN A 56 -28.54 7.69 37.76
C ASN A 56 -29.14 6.64 36.80
N ASN A 57 -29.71 5.55 37.32
CA ASN A 57 -30.33 4.47 36.56
C ASN A 57 -29.38 3.82 35.54
N VAL A 58 -28.09 3.76 35.87
CA VAL A 58 -27.03 3.09 35.10
C VAL A 58 -26.73 1.75 35.77
N SER A 59 -26.47 0.71 34.95
CA SER A 59 -26.10 -0.58 35.50
C SER A 59 -24.82 -0.49 36.32
N SER A 60 -24.87 -0.94 37.58
CA SER A 60 -23.70 -1.02 38.47
C SER A 60 -22.74 -2.16 38.09
N ASN A 61 -23.04 -2.91 37.03
CA ASN A 61 -22.22 -4.02 36.56
C ASN A 61 -21.00 -3.53 35.78
N TYR A 62 -19.81 -3.66 36.35
CA TYR A 62 -18.52 -3.31 35.74
C TYR A 62 -18.27 -3.93 34.32
N ARG A 63 -19.05 -4.95 33.94
CA ARG A 63 -18.99 -5.50 32.57
C ARG A 63 -19.37 -4.48 31.50
N VAL A 64 -20.16 -3.46 31.86
CA VAL A 64 -20.48 -2.32 30.96
C VAL A 64 -19.21 -1.59 30.55
N LEU A 65 -18.25 -1.39 31.43
CA LEU A 65 -16.97 -0.74 31.13
C LEU A 65 -16.15 -1.54 30.11
N SER A 66 -16.18 -2.87 30.23
CA SER A 66 -15.51 -3.73 29.26
C SER A 66 -16.13 -3.60 27.86
N VAL A 67 -17.45 -3.37 27.80
CA VAL A 67 -18.13 -3.13 26.50
C VAL A 67 -17.86 -1.72 26.01
N ALA A 68 -17.71 -0.73 26.88
CA ALA A 68 -17.29 0.62 26.51
C ALA A 68 -15.90 0.63 25.82
N GLN A 69 -14.98 -0.21 26.31
CA GLN A 69 -13.68 -0.41 25.64
C GLN A 69 -13.83 -1.07 24.27
N LEU A 70 -14.71 -2.06 24.16
CA LEU A 70 -14.99 -2.71 22.89
C LEU A 70 -15.57 -1.74 21.85
N PHE A 71 -16.41 -0.80 22.27
CA PHE A 71 -16.95 0.28 21.43
C PHE A 71 -15.96 1.44 21.21
N GLY A 72 -14.78 1.39 21.80
CA GLY A 72 -13.77 2.46 21.70
C GLY A 72 -14.08 3.72 22.50
N LEU A 73 -15.01 3.65 23.48
CA LEU A 73 -15.41 4.80 24.32
C LEU A 73 -14.46 5.04 25.50
N LEU A 74 -13.75 3.98 25.92
CA LEU A 74 -12.72 4.01 26.96
C LEU A 74 -11.42 3.47 26.41
N THR A 75 -10.28 4.05 26.82
CA THR A 75 -8.95 3.53 26.47
C THR A 75 -8.54 2.37 27.35
N LYS A 76 -7.65 1.53 26.83
CA LYS A 76 -6.96 0.47 27.54
C LYS A 76 -5.55 0.29 27.00
N THR A 77 -4.63 -0.01 27.90
CA THR A 77 -3.20 -0.18 27.55
C THR A 77 -2.99 -1.32 26.54
N ASN A 78 -3.79 -2.38 26.61
CA ASN A 78 -3.75 -3.46 25.63
C ASN A 78 -5.17 -3.99 25.35
N PRO A 79 -5.82 -3.61 24.26
CA PRO A 79 -7.19 -4.02 23.92
C PRO A 79 -7.34 -5.52 23.61
N PHE A 80 -6.24 -6.27 23.49
CA PHE A 80 -6.24 -7.70 23.21
C PHE A 80 -5.91 -8.58 24.41
N GLN A 81 -5.65 -7.99 25.58
CA GLN A 81 -5.40 -8.74 26.81
C GLN A 81 -6.63 -8.78 27.72
N LYS A 82 -6.78 -9.89 28.44
CA LYS A 82 -7.79 -10.05 29.48
C LYS A 82 -7.52 -9.08 30.64
N ASN A 83 -8.55 -8.50 31.17
CA ASN A 83 -8.47 -7.51 32.24
C ASN A 83 -7.73 -7.95 33.49
N GLY A 84 -6.80 -7.13 33.95
CA GLY A 84 -6.62 -6.92 35.37
C GLY A 84 -7.79 -6.10 35.94
N SER A 85 -8.04 -6.16 37.22
CA SER A 85 -9.25 -5.69 37.91
C SER A 85 -9.35 -4.18 38.14
N SER A 86 -8.48 -3.32 37.62
CA SER A 86 -8.48 -1.89 37.91
C SER A 86 -8.84 -1.05 36.68
N TYR A 87 -9.93 -0.29 36.79
CA TYR A 87 -10.41 0.68 35.81
C TYR A 87 -10.00 2.12 36.16
N ASP A 88 -9.17 2.31 37.15
CA ASP A 88 -8.83 3.63 37.70
C ASP A 88 -7.88 4.45 36.80
N LYS A 89 -7.31 3.83 35.77
CA LYS A 89 -6.39 4.46 34.82
C LYS A 89 -6.96 4.56 33.37
N GLU A 90 -8.24 4.29 33.21
CA GLU A 90 -8.88 4.35 31.89
C GLU A 90 -9.43 5.75 31.65
N GLU A 91 -9.30 6.22 30.42
CA GLU A 91 -9.70 7.55 29.99
C GLU A 91 -10.79 7.47 28.92
N LEU A 92 -11.69 8.46 28.94
CA LEU A 92 -12.67 8.66 27.88
C LEU A 92 -11.97 9.11 26.58
N THR A 93 -12.41 8.58 25.47
CA THR A 93 -11.74 8.70 24.18
C THR A 93 -12.24 9.89 23.35
N PRO A 94 -11.51 10.31 22.31
CA PRO A 94 -11.99 11.33 21.36
C PRO A 94 -13.34 10.99 20.75
N VAL A 95 -13.65 9.71 20.44
CA VAL A 95 -14.96 9.33 19.90
C VAL A 95 -16.08 9.50 20.92
N PHE A 96 -15.81 9.27 22.20
CA PHE A 96 -16.78 9.58 23.25
C PHE A 96 -17.17 11.07 23.24
N TYR A 97 -16.21 11.97 23.17
CA TYR A 97 -16.48 13.41 23.14
C TYR A 97 -17.19 13.83 21.86
N SER A 98 -16.91 13.19 20.72
CA SER A 98 -17.65 13.40 19.46
C SER A 98 -19.12 13.00 19.61
N LEU A 99 -19.41 11.85 20.23
CA LEU A 99 -20.78 11.39 20.52
C LEU A 99 -21.50 12.31 21.52
N LYS A 100 -20.79 12.76 22.56
CA LYS A 100 -21.33 13.71 23.53
C LYS A 100 -21.71 15.02 22.87
N ALA A 101 -20.87 15.55 22.00
CA ALA A 101 -21.15 16.77 21.24
C ALA A 101 -22.31 16.62 20.24
N ALA A 102 -22.43 15.46 19.62
CA ALA A 102 -23.52 15.15 18.69
C ALA A 102 -24.89 15.04 19.38
N GLY A 103 -24.91 14.51 20.61
CA GLY A 103 -26.14 14.24 21.37
C GLY A 103 -26.86 12.96 20.94
N ILE A 104 -27.33 12.21 21.95
CA ILE A 104 -28.06 10.92 21.73
C ILE A 104 -29.24 11.13 20.79
N GLY A 105 -29.39 10.25 19.81
CA GLY A 105 -30.52 10.25 18.86
C GLY A 105 -30.39 11.25 17.69
N SER A 106 -29.34 12.05 17.63
CA SER A 106 -29.05 12.86 16.44
C SER A 106 -28.56 12.01 15.26
N ALA A 107 -28.72 12.48 14.03
CA ALA A 107 -28.21 11.78 12.84
C ALA A 107 -26.69 11.55 12.93
N THR A 108 -25.93 12.53 13.42
CA THR A 108 -24.47 12.41 13.61
C THR A 108 -24.13 11.37 14.68
N TYR A 109 -24.90 11.32 15.77
CA TYR A 109 -24.71 10.29 16.81
C TYR A 109 -24.89 8.89 16.24
N GLU A 110 -25.95 8.66 15.47
CA GLU A 110 -26.24 7.36 14.85
C GLU A 110 -25.16 6.95 13.85
N LEU A 111 -24.61 7.89 13.07
CA LEU A 111 -23.47 7.63 12.18
C LEU A 111 -22.22 7.22 12.94
N ILE A 112 -21.86 7.94 14.01
CA ILE A 112 -20.70 7.60 14.84
C ILE A 112 -20.91 6.22 15.48
N LYS A 113 -22.08 5.95 16.02
CA LYS A 113 -22.42 4.66 16.64
C LYS A 113 -22.27 3.51 15.64
N ALA A 114 -22.84 3.64 14.44
CA ALA A 114 -22.76 2.62 13.41
C ALA A 114 -21.30 2.34 12.98
N GLU A 115 -20.51 3.38 12.81
CA GLU A 115 -19.08 3.22 12.50
C GLU A 115 -18.33 2.49 13.62
N GLN A 116 -18.59 2.81 14.90
CA GLN A 116 -17.94 2.13 16.01
C GLN A 116 -18.29 0.64 16.05
N VAL A 117 -19.51 0.27 15.69
CA VAL A 117 -19.91 -1.15 15.61
C VAL A 117 -19.22 -1.88 14.44
N LEU A 118 -19.01 -1.21 13.31
CA LEU A 118 -18.22 -1.76 12.20
C LEU A 118 -16.75 -2.02 12.58
N LYS A 119 -16.19 -1.22 13.48
CA LYS A 119 -14.81 -1.34 13.97
C LYS A 119 -14.63 -2.32 15.13
N ILE A 120 -15.69 -2.97 15.60
CA ILE A 120 -15.55 -4.01 16.62
C ILE A 120 -14.77 -5.16 16.03
N ARG A 121 -13.68 -5.53 16.70
CA ARG A 121 -12.84 -6.66 16.35
C ARG A 121 -13.19 -7.85 17.26
N MET A 122 -13.31 -9.05 16.70
CA MET A 122 -13.33 -10.28 17.50
C MET A 122 -12.00 -10.47 18.22
N ARG A 123 -12.01 -11.26 19.28
CA ARG A 123 -10.94 -11.36 20.27
C ARG A 123 -10.71 -10.03 20.99
N ALA A 124 -11.79 -9.36 21.38
CA ALA A 124 -11.67 -8.18 22.21
C ALA A 124 -11.11 -8.55 23.58
N VAL A 125 -10.44 -7.59 24.21
CA VAL A 125 -9.87 -7.66 25.57
C VAL A 125 -10.85 -8.21 26.59
N THR A 126 -12.12 -7.98 26.36
CA THR A 126 -13.22 -8.30 27.27
C THR A 126 -13.72 -9.73 27.13
N ASP A 127 -13.18 -10.49 26.17
CA ASP A 127 -13.55 -11.88 26.00
C ASP A 127 -12.97 -12.77 27.09
N SER A 128 -13.87 -13.34 27.91
CA SER A 128 -13.52 -14.23 28.99
C SER A 128 -13.37 -15.71 28.53
N THR A 129 -13.75 -16.01 27.28
CA THR A 129 -13.70 -17.36 26.73
C THR A 129 -12.38 -17.57 26.00
N ASN A 130 -11.66 -18.61 26.38
CA ASN A 130 -10.39 -19.01 25.73
C ASN A 130 -10.55 -19.49 24.26
N ASN A 131 -11.77 -19.49 23.75
CA ASN A 131 -12.15 -20.14 22.49
C ASN A 131 -12.13 -19.19 21.30
N ILE A 132 -12.00 -17.87 21.52
CA ILE A 132 -12.03 -16.85 20.48
C ILE A 132 -10.60 -16.37 20.14
N ALA A 133 -9.60 -17.10 20.65
CA ALA A 133 -8.20 -16.71 20.51
C ALA A 133 -7.72 -16.54 19.06
N ASP A 134 -8.31 -17.26 18.13
CA ASP A 134 -7.86 -17.32 16.74
C ASP A 134 -8.60 -16.38 15.78
N PHE A 135 -9.63 -15.65 16.25
CA PHE A 135 -10.37 -14.73 15.39
C PHE A 135 -9.64 -13.38 15.26
N LYS A 136 -9.37 -12.99 14.01
CA LYS A 136 -8.73 -11.72 13.60
C LYS A 136 -9.59 -11.03 12.55
N ILE A 137 -10.79 -10.63 12.95
CA ILE A 137 -11.83 -10.20 12.02
C ILE A 137 -12.70 -9.10 12.61
N TYR A 138 -13.22 -8.22 11.76
CA TYR A 138 -14.29 -7.28 12.07
C TYR A 138 -15.63 -7.91 11.65
N PRO A 139 -16.40 -8.52 12.55
CA PRO A 139 -17.46 -9.45 12.17
C PRO A 139 -18.61 -8.78 11.41
N LEU A 140 -19.08 -7.59 11.81
CA LEU A 140 -20.13 -6.90 11.06
C LEU A 140 -19.66 -6.48 9.67
N LEU A 141 -18.44 -5.96 9.58
CA LEU A 141 -17.84 -5.54 8.31
C LEU A 141 -17.69 -6.71 7.35
N PHE A 142 -17.17 -7.84 7.84
CA PHE A 142 -17.04 -9.06 7.03
C PHE A 142 -18.40 -9.60 6.57
N ALA A 143 -19.39 -9.64 7.46
CA ALA A 143 -20.73 -10.08 7.10
C ALA A 143 -21.34 -9.20 5.99
N CYS A 144 -21.20 -7.88 6.10
CA CYS A 144 -21.67 -6.96 5.06
C CYS A 144 -20.90 -7.16 3.74
N GLU A 145 -19.59 -7.38 3.78
CA GLU A 145 -18.78 -7.60 2.57
C GLU A 145 -19.12 -8.92 1.86
N VAL A 146 -19.36 -9.99 2.61
CA VAL A 146 -19.83 -11.28 2.06
C VAL A 146 -21.17 -11.09 1.36
N LEU A 147 -22.16 -10.49 2.04
CA LEU A 147 -23.49 -10.28 1.50
C LEU A 147 -23.48 -9.32 0.29
N TRP A 148 -22.61 -8.32 0.29
CA TRP A 148 -22.42 -7.42 -0.85
C TRP A 148 -21.88 -8.17 -2.09
N ASN A 149 -20.90 -9.06 -1.90
CA ASN A 149 -20.38 -9.86 -2.99
C ASN A 149 -21.39 -10.88 -3.52
N LEU A 150 -22.29 -11.39 -2.67
CA LEU A 150 -23.41 -12.23 -3.07
C LEU A 150 -24.47 -11.42 -3.85
N HIS A 151 -24.83 -10.23 -3.37
CA HIS A 151 -25.75 -9.31 -4.05
C HIS A 151 -25.29 -9.01 -5.50
N LYS A 152 -23.99 -8.72 -5.70
CA LYS A 152 -23.43 -8.54 -7.05
C LYS A 152 -23.55 -9.77 -7.95
N LYS A 153 -23.76 -10.93 -7.38
CA LYS A 153 -23.97 -12.21 -8.11
C LYS A 153 -25.45 -12.63 -8.17
N GLY A 154 -26.37 -11.71 -7.79
CA GLY A 154 -27.81 -11.92 -7.84
C GLY A 154 -28.37 -12.77 -6.69
N VAL A 155 -27.66 -12.86 -5.56
CA VAL A 155 -28.11 -13.53 -4.34
C VAL A 155 -28.28 -12.47 -3.24
N ASP A 156 -29.53 -12.07 -2.98
CA ASP A 156 -29.85 -10.95 -2.09
C ASP A 156 -30.03 -11.37 -0.62
N GLU A 157 -30.23 -12.66 -0.35
CA GLU A 157 -30.41 -13.18 0.99
C GLU A 157 -29.74 -14.55 1.18
N VAL A 158 -29.33 -14.82 2.41
CA VAL A 158 -28.70 -16.07 2.82
C VAL A 158 -29.52 -16.72 3.93
N ALA A 159 -29.81 -18.01 3.83
CA ALA A 159 -30.47 -18.75 4.90
C ALA A 159 -29.63 -18.69 6.19
N VAL A 160 -30.31 -18.50 7.35
CA VAL A 160 -29.64 -18.34 8.67
C VAL A 160 -28.68 -19.49 8.94
N GLU A 161 -29.06 -20.73 8.63
CA GLU A 161 -28.21 -21.92 8.85
C GLU A 161 -26.89 -21.84 8.06
N LYS A 162 -26.94 -21.41 6.80
CA LYS A 162 -25.74 -21.21 5.97
C LYS A 162 -24.91 -20.02 6.46
N PHE A 163 -25.57 -18.94 6.88
CA PHE A 163 -24.88 -17.78 7.45
C PHE A 163 -24.13 -18.14 8.72
N LEU A 164 -24.73 -18.90 9.63
CA LEU A 164 -24.07 -19.42 10.84
C LEU A 164 -22.90 -20.33 10.48
N THR A 165 -23.05 -21.20 9.49
CA THR A 165 -22.05 -22.20 9.14
C THR A 165 -20.81 -21.58 8.47
N TYR A 166 -20.99 -20.60 7.57
CA TYR A 166 -19.90 -20.12 6.73
C TYR A 166 -19.44 -18.71 7.07
N VAL A 167 -20.37 -17.80 7.38
CA VAL A 167 -20.01 -16.42 7.70
C VAL A 167 -19.53 -16.29 9.15
N MET A 168 -20.34 -16.76 10.10
CA MET A 168 -20.02 -16.59 11.53
C MET A 168 -18.88 -17.51 12.03
N THR A 169 -18.35 -18.37 11.19
CA THR A 169 -17.20 -19.22 11.49
C THR A 169 -15.91 -18.73 10.83
N ALA A 170 -15.95 -17.66 10.04
CA ALA A 170 -14.77 -17.08 9.45
C ALA A 170 -13.85 -16.48 10.53
N LYS A 171 -12.55 -16.74 10.42
CA LYS A 171 -11.53 -16.31 11.41
C LYS A 171 -10.80 -15.05 10.97
N THR A 172 -10.64 -14.86 9.67
CA THR A 172 -9.92 -13.73 9.07
C THR A 172 -10.69 -13.17 7.87
N HIS A 173 -10.33 -11.96 7.43
CA HIS A 173 -10.90 -11.37 6.22
C HIS A 173 -10.46 -12.10 4.93
N ASP A 174 -9.36 -12.83 4.95
CA ASP A 174 -8.85 -13.60 3.81
C ASP A 174 -9.80 -14.74 3.41
N GLU A 175 -10.68 -15.19 4.31
CA GLU A 175 -11.69 -16.21 4.02
C GLU A 175 -12.89 -15.66 3.17
N LEU A 176 -12.87 -14.41 2.77
CA LEU A 176 -13.99 -13.78 2.04
C LEU A 176 -14.37 -14.53 0.76
N PHE A 177 -13.37 -14.84 -0.07
CA PHE A 177 -13.59 -15.50 -1.35
C PHE A 177 -14.18 -16.91 -1.19
N ASP A 178 -13.59 -17.70 -0.30
CA ASP A 178 -14.08 -19.06 -0.01
C ASP A 178 -15.47 -19.04 0.60
N THR A 179 -15.74 -18.13 1.55
CA THR A 179 -17.06 -17.96 2.17
C THR A 179 -18.13 -17.63 1.14
N VAL A 180 -17.86 -16.71 0.22
CA VAL A 180 -18.82 -16.37 -0.86
C VAL A 180 -19.06 -17.57 -1.76
N ASN A 181 -18.05 -18.33 -2.15
CA ASN A 181 -18.20 -19.51 -3.00
C ASN A 181 -19.01 -20.62 -2.32
N PHE A 182 -18.77 -20.86 -1.02
CA PHE A 182 -19.57 -21.82 -0.26
C PHE A 182 -21.06 -21.45 -0.17
N LEU A 183 -21.36 -20.15 -0.09
CA LEU A 183 -22.75 -19.68 -0.06
C LEU A 183 -23.44 -19.70 -1.43
N LEU A 184 -22.70 -19.58 -2.50
CA LEU A 184 -23.22 -19.70 -3.88
C LEU A 184 -23.53 -21.15 -4.25
N ASP A 185 -22.78 -22.10 -3.70
CA ASP A 185 -23.06 -23.52 -3.92
C ASP A 185 -24.31 -23.95 -3.12
N LYS A 186 -25.38 -24.25 -3.85
CA LYS A 186 -26.63 -24.73 -3.24
C LYS A 186 -26.51 -26.04 -2.51
N SER A 187 -25.52 -26.87 -2.87
CA SER A 187 -25.25 -28.17 -2.26
C SER A 187 -24.41 -28.11 -0.99
N SER A 188 -23.89 -26.93 -0.64
CA SER A 188 -23.06 -26.72 0.54
C SER A 188 -23.77 -27.21 1.82
N PRO A 189 -23.17 -28.14 2.59
CA PRO A 189 -23.78 -28.69 3.78
C PRO A 189 -23.86 -27.66 4.91
N VAL A 190 -24.78 -27.83 5.83
CA VAL A 190 -24.93 -27.00 7.04
C VAL A 190 -24.78 -27.86 8.29
N THR A 191 -24.33 -27.23 9.39
CA THR A 191 -24.13 -27.90 10.66
C THR A 191 -25.20 -27.46 11.66
N SER A 192 -26.08 -28.38 12.07
CA SER A 192 -27.21 -28.06 12.96
C SER A 192 -26.80 -27.73 14.39
N TYR A 193 -25.62 -28.13 14.86
CA TYR A 193 -25.19 -27.81 16.22
C TYR A 193 -24.82 -26.35 16.43
N LEU A 194 -24.51 -25.58 15.40
CA LEU A 194 -24.23 -24.15 15.52
C LEU A 194 -25.47 -23.33 15.92
N GLU A 195 -26.67 -23.79 15.58
CA GLU A 195 -27.90 -23.14 16.03
C GLU A 195 -28.07 -23.14 17.55
N GLN A 196 -27.56 -24.16 18.24
CA GLN A 196 -27.62 -24.22 19.69
C GLN A 196 -26.84 -23.10 20.38
N TYR A 197 -25.80 -22.59 19.73
CA TYR A 197 -24.97 -21.50 20.24
C TYR A 197 -25.42 -20.11 19.80
N LYS A 198 -26.38 -20.00 18.90
CA LYS A 198 -26.90 -18.72 18.39
C LYS A 198 -27.44 -17.84 19.50
N SER A 199 -28.20 -18.40 20.43
CA SER A 199 -28.80 -17.67 21.56
C SER A 199 -27.75 -17.13 22.54
N ASP A 200 -26.60 -17.78 22.67
CA ASP A 200 -25.57 -17.48 23.62
C ASP A 200 -24.48 -16.55 23.02
N CYS A 201 -24.30 -16.56 21.71
CA CYS A 201 -23.26 -15.77 21.05
C CYS A 201 -23.57 -14.26 20.96
N ARG A 202 -24.86 -13.87 21.02
CA ARG A 202 -25.37 -12.48 21.04
C ARG A 202 -24.88 -11.56 19.92
N VAL A 203 -24.29 -12.10 18.87
CA VAL A 203 -23.78 -11.30 17.74
C VAL A 203 -24.92 -10.67 16.95
N ASP A 204 -26.01 -11.40 16.74
CA ASP A 204 -27.25 -10.88 16.14
C ASP A 204 -27.81 -9.70 16.93
N SER A 205 -27.88 -9.84 18.26
CA SER A 205 -28.34 -8.76 19.15
C SER A 205 -27.41 -7.55 19.13
N LEU A 206 -26.09 -7.76 19.05
CA LEU A 206 -25.12 -6.68 18.95
C LEU A 206 -25.33 -5.88 17.65
N PHE A 207 -25.51 -6.56 16.53
CA PHE A 207 -25.67 -5.90 15.24
C PHE A 207 -27.02 -5.16 15.14
N GLN A 208 -28.12 -5.86 15.37
CA GLN A 208 -29.46 -5.30 15.18
C GLN A 208 -29.86 -4.21 16.17
N LYS A 209 -29.30 -4.19 17.39
CA LYS A 209 -29.58 -3.13 18.36
C LYS A 209 -28.85 -1.81 18.09
N ASN A 210 -27.75 -1.88 17.35
CA ASN A 210 -26.86 -0.75 17.22
C ASN A 210 -26.72 -0.23 15.79
N THR A 211 -27.12 -1.04 14.80
CA THR A 211 -27.09 -0.66 13.37
C THR A 211 -28.32 -1.24 12.67
N ASP A 212 -28.66 -0.69 11.52
CA ASP A 212 -29.67 -1.24 10.60
C ASP A 212 -29.05 -1.70 9.27
N TYR A 213 -27.76 -2.03 9.25
CA TYR A 213 -27.05 -2.50 8.06
C TYR A 213 -27.50 -3.87 7.59
N LEU A 214 -27.83 -4.75 8.54
CA LEU A 214 -28.33 -6.08 8.26
C LEU A 214 -29.81 -6.21 8.67
N VAL A 215 -30.58 -6.84 7.81
CA VAL A 215 -31.90 -7.37 8.16
C VAL A 215 -31.72 -8.85 8.45
N TRP A 216 -31.88 -9.21 9.70
CA TRP A 216 -31.69 -10.58 10.20
C TRP A 216 -33.00 -11.05 10.83
N ASP A 217 -33.73 -11.89 10.11
CA ASP A 217 -34.96 -12.51 10.58
C ASP A 217 -34.75 -13.99 10.99
N LYS A 218 -35.84 -14.73 11.19
CA LYS A 218 -35.76 -16.14 11.61
C LYS A 218 -35.24 -17.08 10.53
N THR A 219 -35.35 -16.69 9.28
CA THR A 219 -35.11 -17.56 8.11
C THR A 219 -33.92 -17.12 7.28
N SER A 220 -33.67 -15.82 7.20
CA SER A 220 -32.64 -15.26 6.33
C SER A 220 -31.90 -14.07 6.94
N VAL A 221 -30.72 -13.82 6.39
CA VAL A 221 -29.90 -12.62 6.63
C VAL A 221 -29.63 -11.96 5.31
N ARG A 222 -29.83 -10.62 5.23
CA ARG A 222 -29.58 -9.83 4.03
C ARG A 222 -29.11 -8.42 4.37
N LEU A 223 -28.54 -7.76 3.39
CA LEU A 223 -28.24 -6.33 3.50
C LEU A 223 -29.53 -5.51 3.52
N ASN A 224 -29.52 -4.43 4.26
CA ASN A 224 -30.60 -3.46 4.19
C ASN A 224 -30.41 -2.56 2.95
N ALA A 225 -31.30 -2.65 1.99
CA ALA A 225 -31.24 -1.88 0.74
C ALA A 225 -31.18 -0.35 0.93
N LYS A 226 -31.63 0.16 2.09
CA LYS A 226 -31.48 1.57 2.47
C LYS A 226 -30.03 2.05 2.45
N HIS A 227 -29.07 1.15 2.67
CA HIS A 227 -27.64 1.44 2.74
C HIS A 227 -26.85 0.94 1.52
N GLU A 228 -27.53 0.63 0.40
CA GLU A 228 -26.88 0.09 -0.81
C GLU A 228 -25.76 0.99 -1.32
N GLU A 229 -26.00 2.31 -1.39
CA GLU A 229 -24.99 3.27 -1.81
C GLU A 229 -23.78 3.30 -0.87
N PHE A 230 -24.02 3.20 0.43
CA PHE A 230 -22.94 3.10 1.41
C PHE A 230 -22.10 1.85 1.18
N PHE A 231 -22.71 0.67 0.97
CA PHE A 231 -21.99 -0.57 0.70
C PHE A 231 -21.24 -0.51 -0.62
N ARG A 232 -21.82 0.09 -1.64
CA ARG A 232 -21.15 0.30 -2.92
C ARG A 232 -19.90 1.16 -2.77
N GLN A 233 -19.97 2.25 -2.02
CA GLN A 233 -18.80 3.11 -1.75
C GLN A 233 -17.75 2.40 -0.88
N LEU A 234 -18.19 1.64 0.11
CA LEU A 234 -17.32 0.96 1.05
C LEU A 234 -16.55 -0.18 0.40
N PHE A 235 -17.21 -1.02 -0.39
CA PHE A 235 -16.63 -2.26 -0.91
C PHE A 235 -16.09 -2.14 -2.33
N ASP A 236 -16.67 -1.30 -3.17
CA ASP A 236 -16.27 -1.16 -4.58
C ASP A 236 -15.86 0.27 -4.95
N GLY A 237 -16.10 1.24 -4.08
CA GLY A 237 -15.91 2.66 -4.34
C GLY A 237 -14.76 3.31 -3.54
N SER A 238 -14.90 4.62 -3.36
CA SER A 238 -13.89 5.51 -2.76
C SER A 238 -13.49 5.17 -1.32
N TYR A 239 -14.34 4.44 -0.57
CA TYR A 239 -14.03 4.04 0.82
C TYR A 239 -13.30 2.69 0.94
N ARG A 240 -13.01 2.00 -0.15
CA ARG A 240 -12.26 0.72 -0.11
C ARG A 240 -10.91 0.85 0.57
N CYS A 241 -10.23 1.97 0.41
CA CYS A 241 -8.96 2.26 1.10
C CYS A 241 -9.08 2.25 2.62
N VAL A 242 -10.24 2.66 3.19
CA VAL A 242 -10.48 2.59 4.64
C VAL A 242 -10.51 1.14 5.12
N LEU A 243 -11.09 0.24 4.33
CA LEU A 243 -11.11 -1.20 4.64
C LEU A 243 -9.69 -1.76 4.69
N ASN A 244 -8.86 -1.41 3.73
CA ASN A 244 -7.47 -1.87 3.69
C ASN A 244 -6.70 -1.44 4.95
N VAL A 245 -6.95 -0.21 5.42
CA VAL A 245 -6.39 0.26 6.70
C VAL A 245 -6.93 -0.54 7.88
N LEU A 246 -8.25 -0.76 7.96
CA LEU A 246 -8.85 -1.55 9.04
C LEU A 246 -8.26 -2.97 9.06
N TYR A 247 -8.12 -3.59 7.89
CA TYR A 247 -7.58 -4.96 7.79
C TYR A 247 -6.09 -5.02 8.16
N SER A 248 -5.29 -4.03 7.76
CA SER A 248 -3.86 -3.99 8.07
C SER A 248 -3.56 -3.84 9.57
N VAL A 249 -4.47 -3.23 10.35
CA VAL A 249 -4.28 -3.00 11.79
C VAL A 249 -4.93 -4.06 12.68
N VAL A 250 -5.58 -5.06 12.11
CA VAL A 250 -6.34 -6.06 12.86
C VAL A 250 -5.53 -6.78 13.94
N ASP A 251 -4.22 -6.90 13.78
CA ASP A 251 -3.27 -7.50 14.72
C ASP A 251 -2.35 -6.50 15.43
N ASN A 252 -2.36 -5.23 15.01
CA ASN A 252 -1.53 -4.19 15.62
C ASN A 252 -2.31 -3.45 16.72
N VAL A 253 -1.97 -3.69 17.98
CA VAL A 253 -2.66 -3.13 19.15
C VAL A 253 -2.71 -1.61 19.12
N THR A 254 -1.58 -0.96 18.90
CA THR A 254 -1.48 0.51 18.95
C THR A 254 -2.23 1.15 17.79
N ALA A 255 -2.04 0.63 16.58
CA ALA A 255 -2.72 1.13 15.39
C ALA A 255 -4.24 0.88 15.46
N TYR A 256 -4.66 -0.29 15.96
CA TYR A 256 -6.08 -0.58 16.19
C TYR A 256 -6.70 0.40 17.20
N GLN A 257 -6.04 0.67 18.33
CA GLN A 257 -6.53 1.66 19.31
C GLN A 257 -6.67 3.06 18.71
N ALA A 258 -5.70 3.49 17.92
CA ALA A 258 -5.72 4.80 17.27
C ALA A 258 -6.94 4.97 16.35
N ILE A 259 -7.37 3.89 15.68
CA ILE A 259 -8.56 3.87 14.82
C ILE A 259 -9.85 3.70 15.61
N GLN A 260 -9.85 2.79 16.59
CA GLN A 260 -11.05 2.47 17.39
C GLN A 260 -11.51 3.66 18.22
N THR A 261 -10.62 4.45 18.76
CA THR A 261 -10.91 5.58 19.68
C THR A 261 -11.28 6.89 18.99
N LYS A 262 -11.26 6.93 17.63
CA LYS A 262 -11.57 8.11 16.84
C LYS A 262 -12.78 7.84 15.92
N TRP A 263 -13.55 8.90 15.61
CA TRP A 263 -14.53 8.86 14.55
C TRP A 263 -13.85 9.16 13.21
N LEU A 264 -13.90 8.23 12.28
CA LEU A 264 -13.28 8.35 10.97
C LEU A 264 -14.21 9.00 9.93
N GLY A 265 -15.51 8.88 10.13
CA GLY A 265 -16.53 9.51 9.29
C GLY A 265 -16.74 8.86 7.92
N PHE A 266 -16.24 7.62 7.72
CA PHE A 266 -16.35 6.94 6.42
C PHE A 266 -17.78 6.47 6.06
N ASN A 267 -18.73 6.55 6.98
CA ASN A 267 -20.14 6.27 6.73
C ASN A 267 -21.00 7.54 6.54
N LYS A 268 -20.36 8.71 6.43
CA LYS A 268 -21.01 9.94 6.00
C LYS A 268 -21.16 9.94 4.46
N ILE A 269 -22.33 9.69 3.97
CA ILE A 269 -22.65 9.89 2.55
C ILE A 269 -23.35 11.23 2.42
N ASP A 270 -22.60 12.28 2.16
CA ASP A 270 -23.16 13.58 1.80
C ASP A 270 -23.25 13.68 0.28
N LYS A 271 -24.46 13.81 -0.26
CA LYS A 271 -24.71 13.88 -1.71
C LYS A 271 -24.08 15.10 -2.41
N GLN A 272 -23.46 16.01 -1.68
CA GLN A 272 -22.91 17.27 -2.21
C GLN A 272 -21.43 17.53 -1.91
N GLU A 273 -20.75 16.70 -1.12
CA GLU A 273 -19.33 16.86 -0.84
C GLU A 273 -18.54 15.56 -1.08
N TYR A 274 -18.34 15.23 -2.35
CA TYR A 274 -17.48 14.11 -2.77
C TYR A 274 -15.99 14.42 -2.61
N VAL A 275 -15.63 15.49 -1.91
CA VAL A 275 -14.24 15.88 -1.67
C VAL A 275 -14.08 16.27 -0.19
N LYS A 276 -14.22 15.28 0.71
CA LYS A 276 -13.56 15.39 2.01
C LYS A 276 -12.41 14.38 2.07
N PRO A 277 -11.24 14.84 2.54
CA PRO A 277 -10.08 13.98 2.64
C PRO A 277 -10.43 12.76 3.49
N LEU A 278 -9.99 11.60 3.03
CA LEU A 278 -9.94 10.40 3.86
C LEU A 278 -9.35 10.75 5.22
N PRO A 279 -9.86 10.15 6.31
CA PRO A 279 -9.21 10.34 7.59
C PRO A 279 -7.73 9.98 7.41
N HIS A 280 -6.93 10.90 7.90
CA HIS A 280 -5.50 10.85 7.86
C HIS A 280 -4.98 9.48 8.27
N ILE A 281 -4.38 8.79 7.33
CA ILE A 281 -3.63 7.56 7.57
C ILE A 281 -2.26 8.01 8.05
N PRO A 282 -1.85 7.77 9.30
CA PRO A 282 -0.59 8.29 9.82
C PRO A 282 0.64 7.99 8.95
N ALA A 283 0.59 6.91 8.16
CA ALA A 283 1.67 6.54 7.25
C ALA A 283 1.88 7.51 6.07
N PHE A 284 0.88 8.33 5.69
CA PHE A 284 0.98 9.25 4.57
C PHE A 284 1.13 10.73 4.98
N GLU A 285 0.97 11.08 6.27
CA GLU A 285 1.12 12.47 6.72
C GLU A 285 2.54 13.00 6.62
N ASP A 286 3.54 12.14 6.71
CA ASP A 286 4.93 12.54 6.87
C ASP A 286 5.77 12.48 5.59
N ILE A 287 5.22 11.96 4.47
CA ILE A 287 5.94 11.98 3.21
C ILE A 287 5.84 13.38 2.61
N SER A 288 6.92 14.14 2.74
CA SER A 288 7.01 15.44 2.09
C SER A 288 6.70 15.33 0.60
N ASN A 289 5.88 16.22 0.07
CA ASN A 289 5.53 16.25 -1.36
C ASN A 289 6.77 16.31 -2.28
N LYS A 290 7.89 16.81 -1.77
CA LYS A 290 9.22 16.82 -2.42
C LYS A 290 9.68 15.39 -2.80
N TYR A 291 9.41 14.38 -1.97
CA TYR A 291 9.91 13.01 -2.17
C TYR A 291 8.90 12.09 -2.85
N ARG A 292 7.64 12.50 -2.92
CA ARG A 292 6.58 11.74 -3.57
C ARG A 292 6.91 11.27 -4.99
N PRO A 293 7.47 12.11 -5.91
CA PRO A 293 7.78 11.66 -7.27
C PRO A 293 8.77 10.48 -7.30
N TYR A 294 9.74 10.46 -6.38
CA TYR A 294 10.70 9.34 -6.26
C TYR A 294 10.00 8.07 -5.79
N ILE A 295 9.17 8.18 -4.76
CA ILE A 295 8.45 7.07 -4.16
C ILE A 295 7.48 6.45 -5.16
N THR A 296 6.67 7.27 -5.83
CA THR A 296 5.69 6.80 -6.82
C THR A 296 6.35 6.25 -8.09
N ALA A 297 7.48 6.81 -8.51
CA ALA A 297 8.26 6.29 -9.63
C ALA A 297 8.84 4.91 -9.30
N ILE A 298 9.47 4.75 -8.14
CA ILE A 298 10.02 3.48 -7.66
C ILE A 298 8.93 2.42 -7.53
N LYS A 299 7.79 2.77 -6.93
CA LYS A 299 6.66 1.86 -6.78
C LYS A 299 6.11 1.38 -8.12
N SER A 300 6.09 2.28 -9.11
CA SER A 300 5.62 1.94 -10.46
C SER A 300 6.63 1.11 -11.23
N LYS A 301 7.92 1.38 -11.05
CA LYS A 301 9.03 0.62 -11.65
C LYS A 301 10.29 0.75 -10.79
N PRO A 302 10.85 -0.35 -10.25
CA PRO A 302 11.99 -0.32 -9.35
C PRO A 302 13.34 -0.11 -10.08
N PHE A 303 13.33 0.69 -11.15
CA PHE A 303 14.53 1.16 -11.83
C PHE A 303 14.39 2.66 -12.14
N LEU A 304 15.17 3.47 -11.41
CA LEU A 304 15.11 4.93 -11.45
C LEU A 304 16.45 5.49 -11.93
N LEU A 305 16.42 6.50 -12.79
CA LEU A 305 17.56 7.33 -13.17
C LEU A 305 17.41 8.71 -12.55
N LEU A 306 18.40 9.16 -11.78
CA LEU A 306 18.49 10.50 -11.21
C LEU A 306 19.49 11.30 -12.03
N ALA A 307 18.99 12.20 -12.86
CA ALA A 307 19.79 13.04 -13.75
C ALA A 307 19.95 14.45 -13.16
N GLY A 308 21.08 15.10 -13.40
CA GLY A 308 21.28 16.51 -13.00
C GLY A 308 22.77 16.87 -12.92
N ILE A 309 23.02 18.16 -12.71
CA ILE A 309 24.39 18.65 -12.54
C ILE A 309 25.08 18.02 -11.33
N SER A 310 26.42 18.01 -11.35
CA SER A 310 27.20 17.43 -10.24
C SER A 310 26.92 18.19 -8.93
N GLY A 311 26.88 17.46 -7.80
CA GLY A 311 26.67 18.07 -6.48
C GLY A 311 25.23 18.32 -6.05
N THR A 312 24.20 17.96 -6.84
CA THR A 312 22.76 18.15 -6.46
C THR A 312 22.23 17.13 -5.44
N GLY A 313 23.08 16.22 -4.97
CA GLY A 313 22.70 15.25 -3.94
C GLY A 313 22.02 13.98 -4.45
N LYS A 314 22.18 13.62 -5.72
CA LYS A 314 21.58 12.42 -6.34
C LYS A 314 21.81 11.13 -5.55
N SER A 315 23.05 10.79 -5.26
CA SER A 315 23.38 9.58 -4.47
C SER A 315 22.99 9.71 -3.00
N ARG A 316 22.93 10.95 -2.47
CA ARG A 316 22.46 11.22 -1.11
C ARG A 316 20.99 10.89 -0.95
N ILE A 317 20.11 11.32 -1.89
CA ILE A 317 18.67 11.05 -1.77
C ILE A 317 18.36 9.56 -1.76
N VAL A 318 19.08 8.74 -2.53
CA VAL A 318 18.92 7.28 -2.52
C VAL A 318 19.21 6.70 -1.14
N ARG A 319 20.29 7.16 -0.51
CA ARG A 319 20.66 6.74 0.86
C ARG A 319 19.63 7.17 1.90
N GLU A 320 19.07 8.37 1.76
CA GLU A 320 18.04 8.86 2.68
C GLU A 320 16.69 8.16 2.49
N LEU A 321 16.31 7.76 1.26
CA LEU A 321 15.16 6.89 1.01
C LEU A 321 15.33 5.52 1.67
N ALA A 322 16.52 4.91 1.54
CA ALA A 322 16.83 3.66 2.21
C ALA A 322 16.77 3.79 3.74
N ARG A 323 17.30 4.89 4.28
CA ARG A 323 17.25 5.22 5.71
C ARG A 323 15.83 5.37 6.21
N ALA A 324 14.96 6.01 5.45
CA ALA A 324 13.55 6.24 5.80
C ALA A 324 12.75 4.93 5.94
N CYS A 325 13.25 3.80 5.45
CA CYS A 325 12.64 2.48 5.68
C CYS A 325 12.84 1.94 7.09
N TRP A 326 13.63 2.60 7.94
CA TRP A 326 13.92 2.18 9.32
C TRP A 326 13.28 3.14 10.32
N ASP A 327 12.99 2.64 11.52
CA ASP A 327 12.51 3.49 12.60
C ASP A 327 13.63 4.44 13.07
N VAL A 328 13.27 5.68 13.37
CA VAL A 328 14.22 6.76 13.73
C VAL A 328 15.11 6.38 14.91
N ASP A 329 14.60 5.54 15.82
CA ASP A 329 15.36 5.08 16.99
C ASP A 329 16.20 3.83 16.72
N SER A 330 16.02 3.18 15.58
CA SER A 330 16.76 1.95 15.22
C SER A 330 18.27 2.21 14.98
N PRO A 331 19.13 1.22 15.21
CA PRO A 331 20.52 1.29 14.82
C PRO A 331 20.72 1.55 13.33
N GLU A 332 19.90 0.91 12.48
CA GLU A 332 19.95 1.01 11.03
C GLU A 332 19.68 2.44 10.54
N TYR A 333 18.76 3.15 11.18
CA TYR A 333 18.51 4.56 10.85
C TYR A 333 19.70 5.46 11.21
N LYS A 334 20.37 5.18 12.34
CA LYS A 334 21.48 5.99 12.88
C LYS A 334 22.81 5.74 12.19
N GLU A 335 22.95 4.60 11.50
CA GLU A 335 24.18 4.27 10.78
C GLU A 335 24.43 5.22 9.60
N HIS A 336 25.71 5.51 9.33
CA HIS A 336 26.10 6.32 8.17
C HIS A 336 25.66 5.68 6.85
N LYS A 337 25.76 4.36 6.75
CA LYS A 337 25.32 3.55 5.61
C LYS A 337 24.29 2.54 6.10
N PRO A 338 22.98 2.75 5.85
CA PRO A 338 21.94 1.78 6.20
C PRO A 338 22.21 0.42 5.55
N LYS A 339 21.88 -0.69 6.23
CA LYS A 339 22.16 -2.06 5.72
C LYS A 339 21.46 -2.37 4.40
N ASN A 340 20.33 -1.69 4.12
CA ASN A 340 19.55 -1.80 2.90
C ASN A 340 19.98 -0.82 1.79
N PHE A 341 21.17 -0.26 1.88
CA PHE A 341 21.76 0.62 0.88
C PHE A 341 23.15 0.14 0.48
N GLU A 342 23.39 0.02 -0.82
CA GLU A 342 24.73 -0.22 -1.39
C GLU A 342 24.97 0.75 -2.54
N MET A 343 26.17 1.31 -2.60
CA MET A 343 26.59 2.19 -3.69
C MET A 343 27.76 1.54 -4.43
N VAL A 344 27.58 1.38 -5.72
CA VAL A 344 28.60 0.84 -6.61
C VAL A 344 28.99 1.91 -7.62
N GLN A 345 30.23 2.35 -7.56
CA GLN A 345 30.74 3.34 -8.50
C GLN A 345 31.07 2.67 -9.85
N VAL A 346 30.44 3.15 -10.91
CA VAL A 346 30.73 2.68 -12.27
C VAL A 346 32.09 3.21 -12.71
N LYS A 347 32.81 2.40 -13.47
CA LYS A 347 34.14 2.76 -13.97
C LYS A 347 34.13 2.82 -15.50
N PRO A 348 34.91 3.72 -16.11
CA PRO A 348 34.92 3.91 -17.58
C PRO A 348 35.35 2.67 -18.38
N ASN A 349 36.02 1.71 -17.75
CA ASN A 349 36.50 0.49 -18.39
C ASN A 349 35.52 -0.68 -18.34
N TRP A 350 34.29 -0.48 -17.87
CA TRP A 350 33.28 -1.54 -17.86
C TRP A 350 32.68 -1.76 -19.27
N HIS A 351 32.78 -2.99 -19.74
CA HIS A 351 32.32 -3.37 -21.10
C HIS A 351 31.36 -4.56 -21.11
N ASP A 352 31.21 -5.25 -19.98
CA ASP A 352 30.31 -6.38 -19.80
C ASP A 352 29.83 -6.46 -18.35
N SER A 353 28.95 -7.41 -18.04
CA SER A 353 28.33 -7.56 -16.71
C SER A 353 29.27 -8.16 -15.63
N SER A 354 30.47 -8.55 -15.98
CA SER A 354 31.39 -9.25 -15.06
C SER A 354 31.73 -8.45 -13.80
N GLU A 355 31.76 -7.13 -13.92
CA GLU A 355 32.05 -6.23 -12.79
C GLU A 355 30.89 -6.13 -11.79
N LEU A 356 29.64 -6.33 -12.24
CA LEU A 356 28.44 -6.27 -11.40
C LEU A 356 27.93 -7.64 -10.97
N ILE A 357 27.72 -8.53 -11.92
CA ILE A 357 27.20 -9.88 -11.71
C ILE A 357 28.31 -10.80 -11.23
N GLY A 358 29.44 -10.73 -11.91
CA GLY A 358 30.59 -11.61 -11.71
C GLY A 358 30.91 -12.43 -12.94
N TYR A 359 31.90 -13.29 -12.85
CA TYR A 359 32.39 -14.08 -13.97
C TYR A 359 32.98 -15.42 -13.52
N VAL A 360 33.07 -16.36 -14.47
CA VAL A 360 33.73 -17.64 -14.24
C VAL A 360 35.23 -17.49 -14.45
N SER A 361 36.01 -17.62 -13.40
CA SER A 361 37.45 -17.71 -13.46
C SER A 361 37.91 -19.15 -13.64
N ARG A 362 38.91 -19.37 -14.52
CA ARG A 362 39.55 -20.67 -14.74
C ARG A 362 40.97 -20.74 -14.17
N ILE A 363 41.37 -19.72 -13.43
CA ILE A 363 42.67 -19.70 -12.75
C ILE A 363 42.56 -20.56 -11.48
N ASN A 364 43.36 -21.60 -11.36
CA ASN A 364 43.33 -22.59 -10.27
C ASN A 364 42.02 -23.40 -10.14
N GLY A 365 41.39 -23.71 -11.26
CA GLY A 365 40.10 -24.42 -11.33
C GLY A 365 38.94 -23.51 -11.70
N GLU A 366 37.83 -24.11 -12.11
CA GLU A 366 36.64 -23.36 -12.48
C GLU A 366 35.88 -22.89 -11.23
N HIS A 367 35.85 -21.59 -11.01
CA HIS A 367 35.10 -20.98 -9.92
C HIS A 367 34.47 -19.66 -10.31
N PHE A 368 33.36 -19.30 -9.66
CA PHE A 368 32.67 -18.05 -9.91
C PHE A 368 33.20 -16.94 -9.01
N VAL A 369 33.59 -15.82 -9.59
CA VAL A 369 33.94 -14.59 -8.85
C VAL A 369 32.66 -13.75 -8.74
N VAL A 370 32.08 -13.68 -7.57
CA VAL A 370 30.78 -13.04 -7.32
C VAL A 370 30.91 -11.52 -7.33
N GLY A 371 30.10 -10.86 -8.15
CA GLY A 371 30.00 -9.40 -8.21
C GLY A 371 29.18 -8.76 -7.09
N PRO A 372 29.28 -7.44 -6.93
CA PRO A 372 28.57 -6.72 -5.86
C PRO A 372 27.05 -6.76 -6.00
N PHE A 373 26.52 -6.82 -7.22
CA PHE A 373 25.09 -6.91 -7.47
C PHE A 373 24.47 -8.17 -6.85
N LEU A 374 25.05 -9.35 -7.15
CA LEU A 374 24.52 -10.62 -6.63
C LEU A 374 24.62 -10.70 -5.11
N ARG A 375 25.74 -10.21 -4.53
CA ARG A 375 25.90 -10.17 -3.06
C ARG A 375 24.82 -9.31 -2.41
N PHE A 376 24.50 -8.17 -3.00
CA PHE A 376 23.48 -7.28 -2.46
C PHE A 376 22.07 -7.80 -2.70
N MET A 377 21.82 -8.42 -3.84
CA MET A 377 20.56 -9.07 -4.17
C MET A 377 20.21 -10.17 -3.15
N VAL A 378 21.19 -10.98 -2.73
CA VAL A 378 20.96 -12.01 -1.70
C VAL A 378 20.63 -11.40 -0.34
N LYS A 379 21.19 -10.24 0.02
CA LYS A 379 20.76 -9.52 1.23
C LYS A 379 19.28 -9.12 1.16
N ALA A 380 18.80 -8.68 -0.01
CA ALA A 380 17.40 -8.38 -0.21
C ALA A 380 16.50 -9.62 -0.14
N ILE A 381 16.96 -10.76 -0.67
CA ILE A 381 16.26 -12.06 -0.57
C ILE A 381 16.09 -12.48 0.90
N HIS A 382 17.11 -12.29 1.74
CA HIS A 382 17.07 -12.66 3.15
C HIS A 382 16.28 -11.70 4.05
N ASP A 383 15.95 -10.51 3.54
CA ASP A 383 15.14 -9.52 4.27
C ASP A 383 13.96 -9.02 3.40
N PRO A 384 12.98 -9.89 3.10
CA PRO A 384 11.90 -9.58 2.15
C PRO A 384 10.92 -8.53 2.66
N LYS A 385 11.04 -8.09 3.91
CA LYS A 385 10.16 -7.10 4.54
C LYS A 385 10.61 -5.66 4.35
N HIS A 386 11.86 -5.44 3.95
CA HIS A 386 12.40 -4.10 3.76
C HIS A 386 12.81 -3.87 2.30
N PRO A 387 12.58 -2.67 1.75
CA PRO A 387 13.13 -2.27 0.46
C PRO A 387 14.65 -2.13 0.52
N TYR A 388 15.35 -2.61 -0.50
CA TYR A 388 16.81 -2.57 -0.66
C TYR A 388 17.17 -1.71 -1.86
N PHE A 389 18.13 -0.80 -1.69
CA PHE A 389 18.51 0.19 -2.71
C PHE A 389 19.96 -0.04 -3.17
N LEU A 390 20.11 -0.43 -4.42
CA LEU A 390 21.41 -0.45 -5.09
C LEU A 390 21.57 0.82 -5.93
N CYS A 391 22.52 1.66 -5.55
CA CYS A 391 22.86 2.88 -6.26
C CYS A 391 24.07 2.65 -7.18
N LEU A 392 23.87 2.75 -8.50
CA LEU A 392 24.94 2.77 -9.48
C LEU A 392 25.35 4.23 -9.70
N ASP A 393 26.44 4.61 -9.08
CA ASP A 393 26.91 6.00 -9.10
C ASP A 393 27.66 6.29 -10.41
N GLU A 394 27.32 7.43 -11.03
CA GLU A 394 27.82 7.84 -12.36
C GLU A 394 27.58 6.77 -13.43
N MET A 395 26.35 6.29 -13.51
CA MET A 395 25.96 5.13 -14.32
C MET A 395 26.37 5.24 -15.80
N ASN A 396 26.45 6.44 -16.35
CA ASN A 396 26.80 6.71 -17.74
C ASN A 396 28.31 6.92 -17.99
N LEU A 397 29.18 6.62 -17.03
CA LEU A 397 30.62 6.58 -17.28
C LEU A 397 31.06 5.43 -18.19
N ALA A 398 30.25 4.40 -18.32
CA ALA A 398 30.42 3.29 -19.26
C ALA A 398 29.11 3.03 -20.02
N PRO A 399 29.15 2.35 -21.18
CA PRO A 399 27.95 2.01 -21.94
C PRO A 399 27.02 1.09 -21.14
N VAL A 400 25.90 1.64 -20.64
CA VAL A 400 24.97 0.94 -19.75
C VAL A 400 24.39 -0.32 -20.37
N GLU A 401 24.04 -0.27 -21.66
CA GLU A 401 23.51 -1.40 -22.41
C GLU A 401 24.49 -2.59 -22.56
N GLN A 402 25.77 -2.40 -22.21
CA GLN A 402 26.77 -3.46 -22.22
C GLN A 402 26.93 -4.08 -20.86
N TYR A 403 27.35 -3.29 -19.87
CA TYR A 403 27.65 -3.84 -18.53
C TYR A 403 26.41 -4.17 -17.69
N PHE A 404 25.24 -3.65 -18.08
CA PHE A 404 23.98 -3.87 -17.37
C PHE A 404 22.95 -4.67 -18.20
N ALA A 405 23.39 -5.35 -19.26
CA ALA A 405 22.55 -6.03 -20.23
C ALA A 405 21.64 -7.09 -19.61
N GLU A 406 22.18 -7.94 -18.74
CA GLU A 406 21.43 -9.01 -18.07
C GLU A 406 20.30 -8.45 -17.24
N PHE A 407 20.54 -7.44 -16.41
CA PHE A 407 19.50 -6.78 -15.62
C PHE A 407 18.42 -6.18 -16.52
N LEU A 408 18.84 -5.45 -17.59
CA LEU A 408 17.89 -4.83 -18.52
C LEU A 408 17.01 -5.87 -19.22
N SER A 409 17.51 -7.08 -19.44
CA SER A 409 16.72 -8.19 -19.96
C SER A 409 15.74 -8.73 -18.92
N VAL A 410 16.24 -9.04 -17.73
CA VAL A 410 15.47 -9.69 -16.66
C VAL A 410 14.40 -8.78 -16.09
N ILE A 411 14.62 -7.47 -15.96
CA ILE A 411 13.59 -6.53 -15.44
C ILE A 411 12.34 -6.47 -16.32
N GLU A 412 12.43 -6.86 -17.58
CA GLU A 412 11.30 -6.92 -18.51
C GLU A 412 10.42 -8.16 -18.31
N SER A 413 10.95 -9.23 -17.73
CA SER A 413 10.22 -10.46 -17.44
C SER A 413 9.39 -10.39 -16.15
N ARG A 414 9.36 -9.22 -15.46
CA ARG A 414 8.54 -9.04 -14.27
C ARG A 414 7.08 -9.36 -14.56
N GLN A 415 6.53 -10.22 -13.72
CA GLN A 415 5.11 -10.61 -13.76
C GLN A 415 4.62 -10.92 -12.35
N VAL A 416 3.32 -10.91 -12.16
CA VAL A 416 2.67 -11.36 -10.93
C VAL A 416 2.39 -12.85 -11.07
N ASP A 417 2.88 -13.68 -10.15
CA ASP A 417 2.63 -15.12 -10.13
C ASP A 417 1.24 -15.47 -9.57
N GLU A 418 0.93 -16.76 -9.49
CA GLU A 418 -0.35 -17.26 -8.98
C GLU A 418 -0.58 -16.93 -7.49
N ASP A 419 0.49 -16.71 -6.74
CA ASP A 419 0.46 -16.33 -5.31
C ASP A 419 0.39 -14.81 -5.10
N GLY A 420 0.36 -14.02 -6.19
CA GLY A 420 0.33 -12.56 -6.14
C GLY A 420 1.69 -11.90 -5.86
N VAL A 421 2.79 -12.65 -6.00
CA VAL A 421 4.16 -12.18 -5.80
C VAL A 421 4.76 -11.74 -7.13
N VAL A 422 5.48 -10.64 -7.14
CA VAL A 422 6.20 -10.19 -8.34
C VAL A 422 7.48 -10.99 -8.50
N VAL A 423 7.59 -11.69 -9.60
CA VAL A 423 8.73 -12.55 -9.95
C VAL A 423 9.37 -12.11 -11.26
N THR A 424 10.59 -12.58 -11.51
CA THR A 424 11.33 -12.35 -12.78
C THR A 424 11.90 -13.66 -13.29
N ASP A 425 12.38 -13.64 -14.53
CA ASP A 425 13.30 -14.68 -15.00
C ASP A 425 14.59 -14.68 -14.17
N PRO A 426 15.33 -15.80 -14.13
CA PRO A 426 16.62 -15.87 -13.47
C PRO A 426 17.64 -14.87 -14.05
N ILE A 427 18.41 -14.19 -13.17
CA ILE A 427 19.51 -13.30 -13.60
C ILE A 427 20.80 -14.07 -13.90
N VAL A 428 20.90 -15.27 -13.39
CA VAL A 428 21.97 -16.23 -13.70
C VAL A 428 21.30 -17.52 -14.13
N ASP A 429 21.63 -18.02 -15.30
CA ASP A 429 21.12 -19.29 -15.79
C ASP A 429 21.58 -20.44 -14.91
N TYR A 430 20.64 -21.37 -14.67
CA TYR A 430 20.95 -22.60 -13.95
C TYR A 430 21.57 -23.60 -14.89
N GLU A 431 22.83 -23.92 -14.62
CA GLU A 431 23.51 -25.08 -15.19
C GLU A 431 24.20 -25.83 -14.05
N GLN A 432 24.21 -27.16 -14.09
CA GLN A 432 24.92 -27.99 -13.08
C GLN A 432 26.45 -27.96 -13.24
N THR A 433 27.01 -26.79 -13.49
CA THR A 433 28.45 -26.57 -13.59
C THR A 433 29.07 -26.44 -12.20
N GLU A 434 30.35 -26.74 -12.09
CA GLU A 434 31.13 -26.51 -10.87
C GLU A 434 31.14 -25.03 -10.49
N ALA A 435 31.19 -24.13 -11.48
CA ALA A 435 31.11 -22.69 -11.29
C ALA A 435 29.79 -22.24 -10.65
N TYR A 436 28.64 -22.77 -11.12
CA TYR A 436 27.32 -22.47 -10.52
C TYR A 436 27.23 -22.98 -9.06
N LYS A 437 27.67 -24.21 -8.79
CA LYS A 437 27.71 -24.74 -7.43
C LYS A 437 28.56 -23.86 -6.52
N ASN A 438 29.75 -23.46 -6.95
CA ASN A 438 30.62 -22.56 -6.23
C ASN A 438 30.00 -21.18 -6.00
N LEU A 439 29.25 -20.62 -6.98
CA LEU A 439 28.46 -19.40 -6.82
C LEU A 439 27.45 -19.54 -5.68
N ILE A 440 26.63 -20.60 -5.72
CA ILE A 440 25.60 -20.85 -4.71
C ILE A 440 26.21 -21.08 -3.32
N ASP A 441 27.31 -21.84 -3.25
CA ASP A 441 28.07 -22.04 -2.00
C ASP A 441 28.58 -20.72 -1.39
N GLN A 442 29.03 -19.77 -2.22
CA GLN A 442 29.47 -18.47 -1.73
C GLN A 442 28.32 -17.56 -1.30
N LEU A 443 27.18 -17.61 -2.00
CA LEU A 443 26.04 -16.73 -1.74
C LEU A 443 25.22 -17.17 -0.51
N PHE A 444 25.16 -18.48 -0.25
CA PHE A 444 24.34 -19.09 0.81
C PHE A 444 25.18 -19.93 1.78
N ALA A 445 26.41 -19.49 2.05
CA ALA A 445 27.37 -20.22 2.89
C ALA A 445 26.86 -20.54 4.30
N ASP A 446 26.01 -19.69 4.86
CA ASP A 446 25.50 -19.79 6.23
C ASP A 446 24.15 -20.56 6.33
N ASN A 447 23.60 -21.04 5.20
CA ASN A 447 22.28 -21.70 5.17
C ASN A 447 22.25 -22.91 4.22
N ASP A 448 22.58 -24.07 4.75
CA ASP A 448 22.63 -25.33 3.98
C ASP A 448 21.26 -25.73 3.38
N GLU A 449 20.16 -25.46 4.07
CA GLU A 449 18.82 -25.79 3.57
C GLU A 449 18.47 -24.93 2.35
N GLU A 450 18.69 -23.64 2.46
CA GLU A 450 18.43 -22.71 1.36
C GLU A 450 19.37 -22.96 0.17
N ARG A 451 20.66 -23.16 0.43
CA ARG A 451 21.65 -23.55 -0.58
C ARG A 451 21.18 -24.75 -1.41
N ASN A 452 20.70 -25.81 -0.73
CA ASN A 452 20.22 -27.02 -1.39
C ASN A 452 19.00 -26.77 -2.27
N LEU A 453 18.16 -25.78 -1.96
CA LEU A 453 17.01 -25.43 -2.82
C LEU A 453 17.48 -24.83 -4.16
N TYR A 454 18.57 -24.04 -4.17
CA TYR A 454 19.13 -23.47 -5.40
C TYR A 454 19.93 -24.47 -6.24
N LEU A 455 20.38 -25.57 -5.65
CA LEU A 455 21.12 -26.63 -6.34
C LEU A 455 20.23 -27.73 -6.94
N LYS A 456 18.93 -27.75 -6.67
CA LYS A 456 17.99 -28.72 -7.25
C LYS A 456 17.76 -28.47 -8.73
N GLU A 457 17.75 -29.55 -9.53
CA GLU A 457 17.40 -29.49 -10.96
C GLU A 457 15.93 -29.17 -11.19
N GLU A 458 15.05 -29.96 -10.58
CA GLU A 458 13.60 -29.81 -10.70
C GLU A 458 12.99 -29.28 -9.41
N GLY A 459 12.08 -28.30 -9.53
CA GLY A 459 11.39 -27.68 -8.40
C GLY A 459 12.32 -26.87 -7.46
N GLY A 460 13.54 -26.56 -7.90
CA GLY A 460 14.49 -25.74 -7.15
C GLY A 460 14.27 -24.24 -7.34
N LYS A 461 14.77 -23.44 -6.39
CA LYS A 461 14.80 -21.99 -6.53
C LYS A 461 15.80 -21.57 -7.61
N ARG A 462 15.55 -20.42 -8.22
CA ARG A 462 16.46 -19.76 -9.18
C ARG A 462 16.83 -18.38 -8.66
N LEU A 463 17.99 -17.87 -9.06
CA LEU A 463 18.44 -16.52 -8.70
C LEU A 463 17.67 -15.49 -9.52
N THR A 464 16.52 -15.08 -9.03
CA THR A 464 15.63 -14.08 -9.59
C THR A 464 15.81 -12.74 -8.88
N ILE A 465 15.45 -11.63 -9.52
CA ILE A 465 15.47 -10.31 -8.89
C ILE A 465 14.31 -10.25 -7.88
N PRO A 466 14.57 -10.10 -6.56
CA PRO A 466 13.51 -10.01 -5.57
C PRO A 466 12.74 -8.69 -5.73
N GLN A 467 11.43 -8.72 -5.46
CA GLN A 467 10.55 -7.57 -5.65
C GLN A 467 10.94 -6.33 -4.84
N ASN A 468 11.64 -6.52 -3.71
CA ASN A 468 12.11 -5.47 -2.82
C ASN A 468 13.47 -4.87 -3.20
N LEU A 469 14.08 -5.30 -4.30
CA LEU A 469 15.33 -4.73 -4.80
C LEU A 469 15.04 -3.57 -5.77
N ILE A 470 15.49 -2.38 -5.42
CA ILE A 470 15.33 -1.13 -6.15
C ILE A 470 16.69 -0.72 -6.70
N ILE A 471 16.78 -0.47 -7.99
CA ILE A 471 18.00 0.01 -8.65
C ILE A 471 17.85 1.49 -8.95
N VAL A 472 18.86 2.27 -8.57
CA VAL A 472 18.91 3.71 -8.88
C VAL A 472 20.24 4.04 -9.53
N GLY A 473 20.22 4.55 -10.75
CA GLY A 473 21.39 5.09 -11.42
C GLY A 473 21.49 6.60 -11.23
N THR A 474 22.66 7.12 -10.86
CA THR A 474 22.91 8.58 -10.90
C THR A 474 23.62 8.96 -12.18
N VAL A 475 23.31 10.14 -12.70
CA VAL A 475 23.79 10.63 -13.99
C VAL A 475 24.19 12.08 -13.88
N ASN A 476 25.44 12.39 -14.22
CA ASN A 476 25.91 13.78 -14.33
C ASN A 476 25.66 14.28 -15.75
N MET A 477 24.92 15.38 -15.87
CA MET A 477 24.53 15.99 -17.16
C MET A 477 25.56 17.02 -17.67
N ASP A 478 26.45 17.48 -16.78
CA ASP A 478 27.49 18.48 -17.03
C ASP A 478 28.83 17.87 -17.48
N GLU A 479 28.91 16.55 -17.57
CA GLU A 479 30.14 15.85 -17.98
C GLU A 479 29.97 15.18 -19.36
N THR A 480 31.08 15.10 -20.12
CA THR A 480 31.13 14.34 -21.38
C THR A 480 31.18 12.84 -21.08
N THR A 481 30.02 12.23 -21.03
CA THR A 481 29.80 10.82 -20.74
C THR A 481 29.03 10.13 -21.87
N PHE A 482 28.79 8.83 -21.74
CA PHE A 482 28.00 8.10 -22.74
C PHE A 482 26.52 8.53 -22.66
N SER A 483 25.88 8.74 -23.81
CA SER A 483 24.44 8.91 -23.92
C SER A 483 23.72 7.59 -23.63
N PHE A 484 22.53 7.68 -23.06
CA PHE A 484 21.70 6.47 -22.85
C PHE A 484 21.08 6.00 -24.17
N SER A 485 21.18 4.70 -24.40
CA SER A 485 20.38 4.10 -25.46
C SER A 485 18.89 4.09 -25.07
N ARG A 486 18.01 4.10 -26.07
CA ARG A 486 16.57 3.99 -25.83
C ARG A 486 16.20 2.72 -25.06
N LYS A 487 16.98 1.65 -25.22
CA LYS A 487 16.76 0.39 -24.48
C LYS A 487 16.84 0.58 -22.96
N VAL A 488 17.69 1.48 -22.49
CA VAL A 488 17.81 1.82 -21.06
C VAL A 488 16.66 2.72 -20.64
N LEU A 489 16.40 3.81 -21.38
CA LEU A 489 15.36 4.80 -21.07
C LEU A 489 13.94 4.22 -21.07
N ASP A 490 13.68 3.26 -21.96
CA ASP A 490 12.41 2.53 -22.00
C ASP A 490 12.17 1.71 -20.73
N ARG A 491 13.24 1.34 -20.00
CA ARG A 491 13.17 0.47 -18.83
C ARG A 491 13.30 1.20 -17.50
N ALA A 492 13.72 2.46 -17.51
CA ALA A 492 13.88 3.26 -16.31
C ALA A 492 12.82 4.36 -16.20
N MET A 493 12.54 4.81 -14.97
CA MET A 493 11.90 6.08 -14.70
C MET A 493 12.97 7.14 -14.52
N THR A 494 12.82 8.32 -15.10
CA THR A 494 13.86 9.36 -15.09
C THR A 494 13.38 10.59 -14.31
N ILE A 495 14.12 11.00 -13.30
CA ILE A 495 13.85 12.24 -12.56
C ILE A 495 15.04 13.20 -12.68
N GLU A 496 14.77 14.41 -13.08
CA GLU A 496 15.75 15.48 -13.13
C GLU A 496 15.87 16.19 -11.78
N MET A 497 17.12 16.42 -11.33
CA MET A 497 17.47 17.03 -10.05
C MET A 497 18.39 18.24 -10.29
N ASN A 498 17.90 19.28 -10.95
CA ASN A 498 18.66 20.49 -11.22
C ASN A 498 18.30 21.64 -10.28
N GLU A 499 17.18 21.56 -9.56
CA GLU A 499 16.81 22.55 -8.56
C GLU A 499 17.61 22.37 -7.27
N VAL A 500 18.30 23.40 -6.85
CA VAL A 500 19.14 23.40 -5.64
C VAL A 500 18.59 24.37 -4.62
N ASP A 501 18.11 23.84 -3.50
CA ASP A 501 17.81 24.62 -2.31
C ASP A 501 19.10 24.83 -1.49
N LEU A 502 19.70 26.02 -1.59
CA LEU A 502 20.94 26.35 -0.89
C LEU A 502 20.78 26.43 0.65
N TYR A 503 19.55 26.54 1.15
CA TYR A 503 19.24 26.45 2.59
C TYR A 503 18.94 25.02 3.05
N GLY A 504 18.70 24.12 2.11
CA GLY A 504 18.41 22.71 2.38
C GLY A 504 19.57 22.02 3.13
N GLY A 505 19.24 21.24 4.16
CA GLY A 505 20.22 20.47 4.93
C GLY A 505 21.05 21.26 5.96
N LEU A 506 20.83 22.57 6.12
CA LEU A 506 21.54 23.36 7.14
C LEU A 506 21.02 23.15 8.55
N THR A 507 19.77 22.74 8.70
CA THR A 507 19.11 22.54 10.00
C THR A 507 19.04 21.06 10.43
N SER A 508 19.23 20.13 9.49
CA SER A 508 19.19 18.69 9.75
C SER A 508 20.23 17.97 8.91
N ARG A 509 20.86 16.93 9.50
CA ARG A 509 21.82 16.07 8.77
C ARG A 509 21.12 15.14 7.78
N HIS A 510 19.85 14.80 8.06
CA HIS A 510 19.06 13.86 7.28
C HIS A 510 17.88 14.57 6.64
N GLU A 511 17.46 14.07 5.48
CA GLU A 511 16.26 14.54 4.81
C GLU A 511 15.01 14.12 5.61
N GLN A 512 14.04 15.02 5.72
CA GLN A 512 12.78 14.77 6.42
C GLN A 512 11.79 14.12 5.43
N ILE A 513 11.98 12.81 5.17
CA ILE A 513 11.15 12.05 4.23
C ILE A 513 9.88 11.52 4.90
N GLY A 514 9.95 11.18 6.17
CA GLY A 514 8.97 10.37 6.88
C GLY A 514 9.34 8.88 6.87
N LYS A 515 8.60 8.06 7.60
CA LYS A 515 8.77 6.61 7.61
C LYS A 515 8.21 6.02 6.32
N LEU A 516 9.02 5.26 5.62
CA LEU A 516 8.60 4.50 4.44
C LEU A 516 8.41 3.03 4.81
N ASN A 517 7.25 2.48 4.47
CA ASN A 517 6.96 1.07 4.63
C ASN A 517 7.24 0.32 3.32
N PHE A 518 7.19 -0.99 3.38
CA PHE A 518 7.38 -1.84 2.20
C PHE A 518 6.41 -1.46 1.08
N GLU A 519 5.14 -1.29 1.39
CA GLU A 519 4.05 -1.00 0.44
C GLU A 519 4.14 0.40 -0.20
N ASP A 520 4.91 1.32 0.39
CA ASP A 520 5.11 2.64 -0.19
C ASP A 520 6.03 2.59 -1.40
N LEU A 521 6.98 1.66 -1.42
CA LEU A 521 8.06 1.57 -2.41
C LEU A 521 7.97 0.33 -3.31
N VAL A 522 7.42 -0.78 -2.80
CA VAL A 522 7.32 -2.04 -3.55
C VAL A 522 5.91 -2.19 -4.08
N GLY A 523 5.77 -2.12 -5.40
CA GLY A 523 4.49 -2.32 -6.07
C GLY A 523 4.18 -3.80 -6.28
N ASP A 524 2.94 -4.18 -6.01
CA ASP A 524 2.34 -5.49 -6.27
C ASP A 524 1.69 -5.58 -7.67
N LYS A 525 1.69 -4.49 -8.42
CA LYS A 525 1.14 -4.35 -9.77
C LYS A 525 2.28 -4.09 -10.75
N VAL A 526 2.26 -4.79 -11.89
CA VAL A 526 3.33 -4.75 -12.90
C VAL A 526 2.82 -4.23 -14.23
N GLU A 527 1.59 -4.55 -14.60
CA GLU A 527 1.00 -4.21 -15.87
C GLU A 527 -0.24 -3.32 -15.75
N GLY A 528 -0.61 -2.66 -16.84
CA GLY A 528 -1.81 -1.82 -16.87
C GLY A 528 -3.10 -2.59 -16.58
N VAL A 529 -3.16 -3.88 -16.89
CA VAL A 529 -4.32 -4.74 -16.59
C VAL A 529 -4.57 -4.87 -15.10
N ASP A 530 -3.50 -4.85 -14.29
CA ASP A 530 -3.58 -5.02 -12.83
C ASP A 530 -4.27 -3.84 -12.12
N VAL A 531 -4.28 -2.66 -12.76
CA VAL A 531 -4.86 -1.43 -12.21
C VAL A 531 -6.09 -0.94 -12.97
N TYR A 532 -6.27 -1.35 -14.23
CA TYR A 532 -7.28 -0.80 -15.13
C TYR A 532 -8.71 -1.03 -14.64
N GLN A 533 -9.04 -2.27 -14.25
CA GLN A 533 -10.43 -2.62 -13.90
C GLN A 533 -10.95 -1.86 -12.67
N VAL A 534 -10.07 -1.59 -11.71
CA VAL A 534 -10.42 -0.89 -10.47
C VAL A 534 -10.43 0.63 -10.65
N ASN A 535 -9.66 1.16 -11.63
CA ASN A 535 -9.46 2.59 -11.83
C ASN A 535 -9.81 3.03 -13.26
N GLN A 536 -10.88 2.48 -13.86
CA GLN A 536 -11.21 2.67 -15.27
C GLN A 536 -11.28 4.13 -15.71
N GLU A 537 -11.95 4.98 -14.92
CA GLU A 537 -12.11 6.40 -15.24
C GLU A 537 -10.75 7.11 -15.36
N VAL A 538 -9.91 6.95 -14.35
CA VAL A 538 -8.57 7.55 -14.30
C VAL A 538 -7.66 6.97 -15.38
N CYS A 539 -7.69 5.66 -15.58
CA CYS A 539 -6.93 5.00 -16.62
C CYS A 539 -7.36 5.45 -18.04
N ASN A 540 -8.66 5.65 -18.26
CA ASN A 540 -9.16 6.13 -19.54
C ASN A 540 -8.69 7.56 -19.84
N LEU A 541 -8.66 8.45 -18.83
CA LEU A 541 -8.10 9.80 -18.99
C LEU A 541 -6.61 9.73 -19.37
N ALA A 542 -5.84 8.88 -18.70
CA ALA A 542 -4.43 8.68 -19.01
C ALA A 542 -4.22 8.12 -20.43
N ILE A 543 -5.06 7.18 -20.87
CA ILE A 543 -5.01 6.60 -22.22
C ILE A 543 -5.36 7.65 -23.29
N GLN A 544 -6.40 8.47 -23.06
CA GLN A 544 -6.76 9.54 -23.98
C GLN A 544 -5.60 10.54 -24.14
N TYR A 545 -5.00 10.97 -23.04
CA TYR A 545 -3.83 11.82 -23.07
C TYR A 545 -2.67 11.18 -23.85
N LEU A 546 -2.37 9.91 -23.62
CA LEU A 546 -1.34 9.19 -24.35
C LEU A 546 -1.64 9.06 -25.85
N GLN A 547 -2.90 8.96 -26.23
CA GLN A 547 -3.30 8.94 -27.65
C GLN A 547 -3.03 10.31 -28.31
N GLU A 548 -3.30 11.43 -27.62
CA GLU A 548 -2.98 12.77 -28.11
C GLU A 548 -1.45 12.95 -28.24
N ILE A 549 -0.67 12.56 -27.24
CA ILE A 549 0.81 12.57 -27.31
C ILE A 549 1.30 11.69 -28.48
N ASN A 550 0.76 10.49 -28.61
CA ASN A 550 1.24 9.55 -29.64
C ASN A 550 0.85 9.98 -31.07
N ALA A 551 -0.24 10.74 -31.22
CA ALA A 551 -0.59 11.37 -32.49
C ALA A 551 0.43 12.45 -32.90
N VAL A 552 0.92 13.24 -31.94
CA VAL A 552 1.99 14.22 -32.17
C VAL A 552 3.31 13.51 -32.53
N LEU A 553 3.59 12.36 -31.91
CA LEU A 553 4.82 11.59 -32.13
C LEU A 553 4.76 10.69 -33.40
N GLU A 554 3.63 10.68 -34.14
CA GLU A 554 3.47 9.83 -35.32
C GLU A 554 4.53 10.18 -36.40
N GLY A 555 5.11 9.15 -36.97
CA GLY A 555 6.20 9.31 -37.96
C GLY A 555 7.56 9.69 -37.40
N THR A 556 7.66 9.85 -36.05
CA THR A 556 8.94 10.09 -35.38
C THR A 556 9.49 8.81 -34.73
N PRO A 557 10.79 8.75 -34.46
CA PRO A 557 11.38 7.63 -33.76
C PRO A 557 11.00 7.61 -32.26
N PHE A 558 10.24 8.57 -31.76
CA PHE A 558 9.86 8.73 -30.35
C PHE A 558 8.49 8.16 -30.01
N LYS A 559 7.76 7.63 -31.00
CA LYS A 559 6.46 6.99 -30.82
C LYS A 559 6.48 5.98 -29.66
N ILE A 560 5.42 5.97 -28.86
CA ILE A 560 5.31 5.14 -27.66
C ILE A 560 4.49 3.87 -27.91
N ALA A 561 4.71 2.85 -27.08
CA ALA A 561 4.07 1.55 -27.18
C ALA A 561 3.50 1.09 -25.81
N TYR A 562 3.06 -0.16 -25.75
CA TYR A 562 2.33 -0.74 -24.61
C TYR A 562 3.06 -0.64 -23.26
N ARG A 563 4.39 -0.76 -23.24
CA ARG A 563 5.19 -0.62 -22.02
C ARG A 563 5.02 0.75 -21.39
N THR A 564 5.22 1.82 -22.16
CA THR A 564 5.03 3.20 -21.70
C THR A 564 3.59 3.42 -21.21
N ARG A 565 2.57 2.89 -21.91
CA ARG A 565 1.18 2.95 -21.45
C ARG A 565 1.04 2.29 -20.06
N ASN A 566 1.55 1.09 -19.85
CA ASN A 566 1.46 0.39 -18.57
C ASN A 566 2.09 1.22 -17.45
N GLU A 567 3.28 1.79 -17.70
CA GLU A 567 3.99 2.63 -16.72
C GLU A 567 3.20 3.92 -16.39
N PHE A 568 2.56 4.54 -17.40
CA PHE A 568 1.67 5.69 -17.17
C PHE A 568 0.50 5.32 -16.27
N LEU A 569 -0.17 4.21 -16.53
CA LEU A 569 -1.30 3.76 -15.72
C LEU A 569 -0.88 3.47 -14.27
N LEU A 570 0.22 2.74 -14.08
CA LEU A 570 0.75 2.45 -12.76
C LEU A 570 1.15 3.73 -12.00
N TYR A 571 1.86 4.66 -12.65
CA TYR A 571 2.30 5.90 -12.02
C TYR A 571 1.13 6.80 -11.62
N VAL A 572 0.14 6.96 -12.49
CA VAL A 572 -1.05 7.76 -12.21
C VAL A 572 -1.83 7.16 -11.04
N VAL A 573 -2.06 5.84 -11.04
CA VAL A 573 -2.79 5.16 -9.96
C VAL A 573 -2.02 5.23 -8.63
N ASN A 574 -0.70 5.04 -8.65
CA ASN A 574 0.14 5.17 -7.46
C ASN A 574 0.19 6.60 -6.89
N ASN A 575 -0.16 7.62 -7.68
CA ASN A 575 -0.26 9.00 -7.22
C ASN A 575 -1.61 9.35 -6.58
N LEU A 576 -2.68 8.58 -6.81
CA LEU A 576 -4.03 8.90 -6.31
C LEU A 576 -4.12 9.11 -4.79
N PRO A 577 -3.35 8.40 -3.93
CA PRO A 577 -3.35 8.64 -2.49
C PRO A 577 -2.74 9.99 -2.08
N TYR A 578 -1.88 10.58 -2.90
CA TYR A 578 -1.13 11.81 -2.57
C TYR A 578 -1.89 13.06 -3.03
N ARG A 579 -2.85 13.51 -2.23
CA ARG A 579 -3.78 14.59 -2.58
C ARG A 579 -3.35 15.99 -2.13
N LYS A 580 -2.13 16.19 -1.64
CA LYS A 580 -1.63 17.49 -1.26
C LYS A 580 -0.67 18.05 -2.32
N ASN A 581 -0.76 19.35 -2.58
CA ASN A 581 0.20 20.08 -3.41
C ASN A 581 1.45 20.47 -2.57
N SER A 582 2.42 21.14 -3.18
CA SER A 582 3.65 21.60 -2.52
C SER A 582 3.40 22.61 -1.38
N GLN A 583 2.21 23.24 -1.33
CA GLN A 583 1.79 24.18 -0.30
C GLN A 583 0.93 23.52 0.78
N GLY A 584 0.75 22.19 0.72
CA GLY A 584 -0.07 21.42 1.67
C GLY A 584 -1.58 21.55 1.44
N GLN A 585 -2.02 22.14 0.34
CA GLN A 585 -3.43 22.30 -0.01
C GLN A 585 -3.96 21.00 -0.67
N GLU A 586 -5.21 20.68 -0.39
CA GLU A 586 -5.89 19.52 -1.00
C GLU A 586 -6.12 19.73 -2.50
N MET A 587 -5.85 18.69 -3.26
CA MET A 587 -6.06 18.60 -4.71
C MET A 587 -7.25 17.68 -5.01
N SER A 588 -8.06 18.07 -5.99
CA SER A 588 -9.06 17.18 -6.57
C SER A 588 -8.40 15.97 -7.26
N GLN A 589 -9.18 14.92 -7.50
CA GLN A 589 -8.66 13.74 -8.22
C GLN A 589 -8.13 14.11 -9.61
N ASN A 590 -8.82 15.00 -10.34
CA ASN A 590 -8.38 15.44 -11.66
C ASN A 590 -7.07 16.22 -11.60
N GLU A 591 -6.85 17.04 -10.59
CA GLU A 591 -5.57 17.75 -10.39
C GLU A 591 -4.44 16.77 -10.04
N VAL A 592 -4.71 15.74 -9.23
CA VAL A 592 -3.72 14.68 -8.94
C VAL A 592 -3.36 13.91 -10.21
N VAL A 593 -4.36 13.56 -11.03
CA VAL A 593 -4.14 12.89 -12.32
C VAL A 593 -3.34 13.78 -13.27
N ALA A 594 -3.69 15.06 -13.38
CA ALA A 594 -2.98 16.01 -14.22
C ALA A 594 -1.51 16.18 -13.77
N ARG A 595 -1.25 16.32 -12.48
CA ARG A 595 0.10 16.34 -11.92
C ARG A 595 0.89 15.08 -12.26
N ALA A 596 0.29 13.91 -12.08
CA ALA A 596 0.95 12.64 -12.35
C ALA A 596 1.25 12.47 -13.85
N LEU A 597 0.34 12.89 -14.74
CA LEU A 597 0.55 12.88 -16.19
C LEU A 597 1.66 13.84 -16.60
N ASP A 598 1.73 15.02 -16.02
CA ASP A 598 2.81 16.00 -16.24
C ASP A 598 4.18 15.39 -15.88
N GLU A 599 4.30 14.88 -14.66
CA GLU A 599 5.55 14.29 -14.15
C GLU A 599 6.02 13.10 -14.99
N ILE A 600 5.13 12.16 -15.27
CA ILE A 600 5.52 10.97 -16.04
C ILE A 600 5.79 11.28 -17.51
N THR A 601 5.20 12.35 -18.06
CA THR A 601 5.52 12.85 -19.40
C THR A 601 6.99 13.28 -19.46
N SER A 602 7.45 14.06 -18.48
CA SER A 602 8.88 14.39 -18.35
C SER A 602 9.74 13.12 -18.22
N MET A 603 9.35 12.19 -17.32
CA MET A 603 10.11 10.99 -17.02
C MET A 603 10.25 10.01 -18.20
N LYS A 604 9.21 9.86 -19.03
CA LYS A 604 9.11 8.76 -20.01
C LYS A 604 9.00 9.21 -21.47
N ILE A 605 8.57 10.43 -21.71
CA ILE A 605 8.42 10.96 -23.07
C ILE A 605 9.57 11.90 -23.39
N LEU A 606 9.72 12.97 -22.60
CA LEU A 606 10.73 14.00 -22.87
C LEU A 606 12.15 13.47 -22.71
N SER A 607 12.38 12.58 -21.74
CA SER A 607 13.68 11.94 -21.51
C SER A 607 14.24 11.15 -22.70
N ARG A 608 13.40 10.82 -23.69
CA ARG A 608 13.75 10.07 -24.90
C ARG A 608 13.93 10.95 -26.14
N ILE A 609 13.59 12.24 -26.04
CA ILE A 609 13.64 13.18 -27.16
C ILE A 609 15.01 13.85 -27.18
N GLU A 610 15.76 13.54 -28.22
CA GLU A 610 17.07 14.16 -28.48
C GLU A 610 17.37 14.17 -29.98
N GLY A 611 18.05 15.19 -30.46
CA GLY A 611 18.49 15.29 -31.83
C GLY A 611 18.69 16.74 -32.31
N ASP A 612 19.15 16.85 -33.55
CA ASP A 612 19.21 18.07 -34.29
C ASP A 612 17.83 18.48 -34.88
N GLU A 613 17.78 19.60 -35.59
CA GLU A 613 16.55 20.13 -36.22
C GLU A 613 15.94 19.19 -37.26
N GLU A 614 16.73 18.26 -37.86
CA GLU A 614 16.21 17.26 -38.81
C GLU A 614 15.42 16.19 -38.07
N LYS A 615 15.86 15.79 -36.87
CA LYS A 615 15.28 14.71 -36.09
C LYS A 615 14.21 15.20 -35.11
N VAL A 616 14.43 16.38 -34.51
CA VAL A 616 13.49 17.03 -33.58
C VAL A 616 13.12 18.40 -34.14
N LYS A 617 11.96 18.47 -34.80
CA LYS A 617 11.45 19.73 -35.34
C LYS A 617 10.87 20.61 -34.28
N ALA A 618 10.98 21.93 -34.41
CA ALA A 618 10.41 22.90 -33.48
C ALA A 618 8.88 22.73 -33.32
N GLU A 619 8.18 22.39 -34.42
CA GLU A 619 6.74 22.12 -34.41
C GLU A 619 6.39 20.90 -33.54
N LEU A 620 7.28 19.91 -33.44
CA LEU A 620 7.09 18.75 -32.59
C LEU A 620 7.05 19.15 -31.11
N LEU A 621 8.02 19.96 -30.66
CA LEU A 621 8.07 20.45 -29.27
C LEU A 621 6.88 21.37 -28.98
N ALA A 622 6.53 22.26 -29.89
CA ALA A 622 5.38 23.15 -29.75
C ALA A 622 4.05 22.36 -29.64
N SER A 623 3.87 21.34 -30.47
CA SER A 623 2.67 20.48 -30.42
C SER A 623 2.59 19.66 -29.13
N LEU A 624 3.70 19.11 -28.62
CA LEU A 624 3.75 18.45 -27.32
C LEU A 624 3.37 19.41 -26.20
N LYS A 625 3.89 20.65 -26.25
CA LYS A 625 3.59 21.69 -25.28
C LYS A 625 2.09 22.07 -25.27
N GLU A 626 1.45 22.11 -26.43
CA GLU A 626 0.01 22.34 -26.55
C GLU A 626 -0.79 21.20 -25.88
N VAL A 627 -0.45 19.94 -26.14
CA VAL A 627 -1.12 18.77 -25.52
C VAL A 627 -0.96 18.79 -24.01
N VAL A 628 0.25 19.04 -23.50
CA VAL A 628 0.50 19.14 -22.05
C VAL A 628 -0.27 20.29 -21.45
N SER A 629 -0.25 21.48 -22.07
CA SER A 629 -0.96 22.67 -21.58
C SER A 629 -2.48 22.48 -21.53
N LYS A 630 -3.04 21.77 -22.49
CA LYS A 630 -4.49 21.45 -22.54
C LYS A 630 -4.91 20.49 -21.44
N MET A 631 -4.05 19.54 -21.10
CA MET A 631 -4.30 18.56 -20.03
C MET A 631 -4.22 19.21 -18.64
N LEU A 632 -3.36 20.19 -18.43
CA LEU A 632 -3.13 20.84 -17.15
C LEU A 632 -4.18 21.91 -16.85
N PRO A 633 -4.75 21.92 -15.62
CA PRO A 633 -5.49 23.08 -15.10
C PRO A 633 -4.64 24.37 -15.16
N GLU A 634 -5.25 25.53 -15.37
CA GLU A 634 -4.54 26.81 -15.51
C GLU A 634 -3.62 27.12 -14.32
N ASN A 635 -4.12 26.85 -13.11
CA ASN A 635 -3.38 27.07 -11.85
C ASN A 635 -2.15 26.14 -11.67
N MET A 636 -1.98 25.13 -12.51
CA MET A 636 -0.87 24.18 -12.43
C MET A 636 0.18 24.36 -13.53
N ARG A 637 -0.11 25.18 -14.56
CA ARG A 637 0.79 25.33 -15.72
C ARG A 637 2.14 25.94 -15.33
N ASP A 638 2.15 26.93 -14.44
CA ASP A 638 3.38 27.62 -14.00
C ASP A 638 4.32 26.69 -13.19
N SER A 639 3.78 25.63 -12.60
CA SER A 639 4.53 24.62 -11.82
C SER A 639 4.76 23.32 -12.59
N SER A 640 4.45 23.26 -13.87
CA SER A 640 4.58 22.08 -14.69
C SER A 640 6.05 21.76 -15.01
N VAL A 641 6.49 20.56 -14.63
CA VAL A 641 7.84 20.07 -14.94
C VAL A 641 8.03 19.79 -16.42
N SER A 642 6.98 19.32 -17.11
CA SER A 642 7.04 19.04 -18.54
C SER A 642 7.06 20.31 -19.40
N LEU A 643 6.25 21.34 -19.06
CA LEU A 643 6.25 22.59 -19.78
C LEU A 643 7.59 23.32 -19.60
N ALA A 644 8.12 23.38 -18.37
CA ALA A 644 9.43 23.97 -18.11
C ALA A 644 10.53 23.27 -18.90
N LYS A 645 10.49 21.94 -18.97
CA LYS A 645 11.48 21.16 -19.75
C LYS A 645 11.33 21.36 -21.26
N LEU A 646 10.11 21.45 -21.78
CA LEU A 646 9.86 21.73 -23.18
C LEU A 646 10.38 23.13 -23.57
N ASP A 647 10.19 24.14 -22.70
CA ASP A 647 10.75 25.48 -22.91
C ASP A 647 12.28 25.48 -22.96
N GLU A 648 12.93 24.70 -22.11
CA GLU A 648 14.37 24.49 -22.13
C GLU A 648 14.82 23.83 -23.43
N MET A 649 14.13 22.76 -23.84
CA MET A 649 14.44 22.00 -25.06
C MET A 649 14.23 22.86 -26.34
N GLU A 650 13.20 23.70 -26.39
CA GLU A 650 12.99 24.67 -27.48
C GLU A 650 14.16 25.66 -27.59
N LYS A 651 14.62 26.20 -26.43
CA LYS A 651 15.77 27.11 -26.41
C LYS A 651 17.05 26.43 -26.90
N LYS A 652 17.30 25.17 -26.49
CA LYS A 652 18.46 24.40 -26.95
C LYS A 652 18.40 24.09 -28.42
N LEU A 653 17.22 23.74 -28.96
CA LEU A 653 17.03 23.48 -30.38
C LEU A 653 17.37 24.70 -31.24
N SER A 654 17.10 25.92 -30.77
CA SER A 654 17.49 27.15 -31.49
C SER A 654 19.01 27.31 -31.70
N SER A 655 19.81 26.53 -30.95
CA SER A 655 21.27 26.42 -31.11
C SER A 655 21.69 25.21 -31.97
N GLY A 656 20.73 24.53 -32.60
CA GLY A 656 20.95 23.45 -33.58
C GLY A 656 20.81 22.03 -33.02
N TYR A 657 20.68 21.83 -31.68
CA TYR A 657 20.52 20.53 -31.08
C TYR A 657 19.75 20.63 -29.77
N THR A 658 18.91 19.64 -29.50
CA THR A 658 18.19 19.54 -28.24
C THR A 658 18.32 18.17 -27.62
N SER A 659 18.38 18.10 -26.29
CA SER A 659 18.34 16.88 -25.52
C SER A 659 17.73 17.16 -24.14
N PHE A 660 17.05 16.18 -23.59
CA PHE A 660 16.65 16.20 -22.18
C PHE A 660 17.86 16.20 -21.23
N TRP A 661 18.96 15.54 -21.67
CA TRP A 661 20.12 15.18 -20.86
C TRP A 661 21.26 16.20 -20.86
N SER A 662 21.17 17.26 -21.60
CA SER A 662 22.28 18.23 -21.75
C SER A 662 21.91 19.64 -21.32
#